data_7166bc82f6a762aa216cbe731b830e58
#
_entry.id   7166bc82f6a762aa216cbe731b830e58
#
_cell.length_a   1.000
_cell.length_b   1.000
_cell.length_c   1.000
_cell.angle_alpha   90.00
_cell.angle_beta   90.00
_cell.angle_gamma   90.00
#
_symmetry.space_group_name_H-M   'P 1'
#
loop_
_entity.id
_entity.type
_entity.pdbx_description
1 polymer ?
#
loop_
_entity_poly.entity_id
_entity_poly.type
_entity_poly.pdbx_seq_one_letter_code
_entity_poly.pdbx_strand_id
1 'polypeptide(L)'
;MKTNWILILFMSVTTLSADELKPPFAKPIPKELKAFGETRQDPYFYMRYREEPGVIDYIKAENAYTAEVMKPMDPIADKVYKEILGRIKQTDMSLPSRFEGFYYYSRTEEGKQYSVSARKKGSLDAPEEIMFDQNEMAKDQKFFSMGGMSVSPNQQLAAYSTDITGYREYTLRVRDLTTGKDLPDTVEKIGNSVWAEDGKTIFYSKQQPKTKRSYQIWRHTLGTQATDDKLVYEEADERFNIGVGKTLSKKFLVISINSGLTSEFRYLDSSKPEVAFQTLIPRKEGISYSMTHHTDKFYIRINDTGRDFRVVTAPVANPGEKNWREVIPAQKGIYVQGMTLLSGHAIYLLRLNGLHTLRVVDLAKNDSHDIKFDEQAYTLNFGGNAEFNTRLLRFSYSSMVTPQSTYDYDMTTRQRTLMKQQEVLGGYNPANYVIERLTATSPDGTKVPVTVAYKKGFVKNGQAPVLLYGYGSYAIPMDPGFSASRLSLMDRGFAYAIAHIRGGTDLGYSWYEDGKLLKKKNSFRDFIASAEMLIAQKFTNPGKLAIEGASAGGLLVGAVSNTRPDLFKAVIAGVPFVDVVSSLQDKTIPLSTTDADEFGDPEKQEYYEYMKSYSPYDNVVPAKYPNMYIFSSMNDSQVPYWEPVKWTAKLRANQKGDNKILLNMNMDAGHGGASGRYDRIKELAKSYAFAIFSVGLRE
;
A
#
# COMPACT_ATOMS: atom_id res chain seq x y z
N MET A 1 -6.46 -51.28 -70.60
CA MET A 1 -6.69 -49.83 -70.24
C MET A 1 -7.55 -49.77 -68.96
N LYS A 2 -6.92 -49.45 -67.84
CA LYS A 2 -7.61 -49.25 -66.56
C LYS A 2 -7.45 -47.76 -66.21
N THR A 3 -8.58 -47.08 -66.27
CA THR A 3 -8.67 -45.62 -65.99
C THR A 3 -8.85 -45.43 -64.48
N ASN A 4 -7.85 -44.85 -63.82
CA ASN A 4 -7.92 -44.49 -62.41
C ASN A 4 -8.60 -43.11 -62.29
N TRP A 5 -9.71 -43.04 -61.58
CA TRP A 5 -10.36 -41.78 -61.15
C TRP A 5 -9.79 -41.39 -59.82
N ILE A 6 -9.10 -40.22 -59.75
CA ILE A 6 -8.64 -39.59 -58.54
C ILE A 6 -9.80 -38.72 -58.03
N LEU A 7 -10.36 -39.09 -56.87
CA LEU A 7 -11.37 -38.31 -56.16
C LEU A 7 -10.65 -37.24 -55.36
N ILE A 8 -10.74 -36.00 -55.80
CA ILE A 8 -10.25 -34.83 -55.01
C ILE A 8 -11.32 -34.47 -54.04
N LEU A 9 -11.07 -34.77 -52.74
CA LEU A 9 -11.88 -34.36 -51.63
C LEU A 9 -11.62 -32.87 -51.33
N PHE A 10 -12.54 -31.99 -51.71
CA PHE A 10 -12.51 -30.60 -51.26
C PHE A 10 -12.93 -30.59 -49.75
N MET A 11 -11.94 -30.47 -48.86
CA MET A 11 -12.22 -30.05 -47.50
C MET A 11 -12.66 -28.58 -47.55
N SER A 12 -13.94 -28.34 -47.40
CA SER A 12 -14.49 -27.05 -47.11
C SER A 12 -14.04 -26.66 -45.70
N VAL A 13 -13.04 -25.76 -45.62
CA VAL A 13 -12.74 -25.04 -44.38
C VAL A 13 -13.95 -24.13 -44.15
N THR A 14 -14.88 -24.60 -43.34
CA THR A 14 -15.87 -23.71 -42.72
C THR A 14 -15.09 -22.76 -41.84
N THR A 15 -14.85 -21.55 -42.34
CA THR A 15 -14.56 -20.39 -41.48
C THR A 15 -15.74 -20.24 -40.56
N LEU A 16 -15.61 -20.70 -39.32
CA LEU A 16 -16.46 -20.27 -38.23
C LEU A 16 -16.44 -18.74 -38.27
N SER A 17 -17.57 -18.15 -38.64
CA SER A 17 -17.80 -16.73 -38.41
C SER A 17 -17.46 -16.50 -36.95
N ALA A 18 -16.59 -15.54 -36.67
CA ALA A 18 -16.33 -15.12 -35.32
C ALA A 18 -17.65 -14.66 -34.73
N ASP A 19 -18.33 -15.55 -34.01
CA ASP A 19 -19.40 -15.15 -33.11
C ASP A 19 -18.79 -14.07 -32.23
N GLU A 20 -19.40 -12.89 -32.28
CA GLU A 20 -18.90 -11.73 -31.55
C GLU A 20 -18.75 -12.15 -30.09
N LEU A 21 -17.53 -12.17 -29.55
CA LEU A 21 -17.27 -12.66 -28.22
C LEU A 21 -18.05 -11.84 -27.19
N LYS A 22 -19.12 -12.44 -26.67
CA LYS A 22 -20.05 -11.77 -25.77
C LYS A 22 -19.56 -11.88 -24.33
N PRO A 23 -19.63 -10.79 -23.56
CA PRO A 23 -19.30 -10.83 -22.14
C PRO A 23 -20.29 -11.74 -21.38
N PRO A 24 -19.85 -12.37 -20.28
CA PRO A 24 -20.73 -13.12 -19.40
C PRO A 24 -21.93 -12.28 -18.94
N PHE A 25 -23.10 -12.89 -18.92
CA PHE A 25 -24.33 -12.23 -18.48
C PHE A 25 -24.58 -12.52 -17.00
N ALA A 26 -24.59 -11.47 -16.18
CA ALA A 26 -25.01 -11.53 -14.78
C ALA A 26 -26.55 -11.36 -14.72
N LYS A 27 -27.28 -12.38 -14.26
CA LYS A 27 -28.73 -12.29 -14.09
C LYS A 27 -29.05 -11.30 -12.95
N PRO A 28 -29.80 -10.23 -13.20
CA PRO A 28 -30.24 -9.34 -12.14
C PRO A 28 -31.29 -10.03 -11.25
N ILE A 29 -31.04 -10.06 -9.94
CA ILE A 29 -31.97 -10.54 -8.90
C ILE A 29 -32.09 -9.41 -7.87
N PRO A 30 -33.01 -8.44 -8.08
CA PRO A 30 -33.09 -7.25 -7.25
C PRO A 30 -33.38 -7.57 -5.79
N LYS A 31 -32.58 -6.96 -4.89
CA LYS A 31 -32.81 -6.96 -3.45
C LYS A 31 -33.05 -5.54 -2.99
N GLU A 32 -34.09 -5.36 -2.21
CA GLU A 32 -34.39 -4.10 -1.55
C GLU A 32 -33.48 -3.92 -0.32
N LEU A 33 -32.80 -2.79 -0.26
CA LEU A 33 -31.97 -2.35 0.87
C LEU A 33 -32.59 -1.07 1.41
N LYS A 34 -33.12 -1.13 2.64
CA LYS A 34 -33.85 -0.01 3.27
C LYS A 34 -32.97 0.69 4.28
N ALA A 35 -32.88 2.01 4.18
CA ALA A 35 -32.21 2.87 5.16
C ALA A 35 -32.84 4.27 5.13
N PHE A 36 -33.02 4.90 6.27
CA PHE A 36 -33.47 6.29 6.42
C PHE A 36 -34.71 6.66 5.58
N GLY A 37 -35.68 5.75 5.50
CA GLY A 37 -36.94 5.97 4.77
C GLY A 37 -36.86 5.82 3.26
N GLU A 38 -35.69 5.52 2.70
CA GLU A 38 -35.52 5.18 1.28
C GLU A 38 -35.34 3.68 1.04
N THR A 39 -35.60 3.25 -0.20
CA THR A 39 -35.34 1.89 -0.65
C THR A 39 -34.39 1.92 -1.83
N ARG A 40 -33.20 1.34 -1.67
CA ARG A 40 -32.19 1.17 -2.71
C ARG A 40 -32.32 -0.22 -3.32
N GLN A 41 -32.31 -0.33 -4.65
CA GLN A 41 -32.36 -1.62 -5.35
C GLN A 41 -30.94 -2.08 -5.69
N ASP A 42 -30.58 -3.28 -5.26
CA ASP A 42 -29.30 -3.91 -5.61
C ASP A 42 -29.57 -5.18 -6.44
N PRO A 43 -29.39 -5.13 -7.77
CA PRO A 43 -29.69 -6.26 -8.64
C PRO A 43 -28.68 -7.39 -8.55
N TYR A 44 -27.51 -7.17 -7.94
CA TYR A 44 -26.43 -8.14 -7.87
C TYR A 44 -26.00 -8.45 -6.43
N PHE A 45 -26.83 -8.16 -5.45
CA PHE A 45 -26.56 -8.37 -4.02
C PHE A 45 -26.16 -9.82 -3.71
N TYR A 46 -26.76 -10.81 -4.38
CA TYR A 46 -26.49 -12.23 -4.19
C TYR A 46 -25.03 -12.62 -4.45
N MET A 47 -24.29 -11.86 -5.27
CA MET A 47 -22.87 -12.11 -5.56
C MET A 47 -21.95 -11.94 -4.35
N ARG A 48 -22.48 -11.44 -3.23
CA ARG A 48 -21.75 -11.36 -1.96
C ARG A 48 -21.47 -12.74 -1.35
N TYR A 49 -22.25 -13.73 -1.73
CA TYR A 49 -22.19 -15.07 -1.19
C TYR A 49 -21.54 -16.01 -2.20
N ARG A 50 -20.29 -16.43 -1.92
CA ARG A 50 -19.54 -17.32 -2.85
C ARG A 50 -20.17 -18.70 -2.98
N GLU A 51 -20.98 -19.10 -1.99
CA GLU A 51 -21.74 -20.36 -1.94
C GLU A 51 -23.04 -20.32 -2.77
N GLU A 52 -23.46 -19.14 -3.18
CA GLU A 52 -24.65 -18.98 -4.01
C GLU A 52 -24.41 -19.62 -5.39
N PRO A 53 -25.34 -20.48 -5.87
CA PRO A 53 -25.18 -21.18 -7.13
C PRO A 53 -24.88 -20.23 -8.30
N GLY A 54 -23.82 -20.54 -9.05
CA GLY A 54 -23.42 -19.80 -10.25
C GLY A 54 -22.51 -18.59 -10.01
N VAL A 55 -22.27 -18.15 -8.77
CA VAL A 55 -21.39 -16.99 -8.49
C VAL A 55 -19.93 -17.30 -8.89
N ILE A 56 -19.41 -18.42 -8.45
CA ILE A 56 -18.04 -18.82 -8.81
C ILE A 56 -17.91 -19.10 -10.30
N ASP A 57 -18.93 -19.71 -10.93
CA ASP A 57 -18.92 -19.99 -12.36
C ASP A 57 -18.98 -18.69 -13.18
N TYR A 58 -19.75 -17.70 -12.73
CA TYR A 58 -19.75 -16.37 -13.33
C TYR A 58 -18.37 -15.72 -13.27
N ILE A 59 -17.69 -15.76 -12.11
CA ILE A 59 -16.34 -15.21 -11.94
C ILE A 59 -15.33 -15.92 -12.86
N LYS A 60 -15.41 -17.24 -12.98
CA LYS A 60 -14.55 -18.00 -13.90
C LYS A 60 -14.83 -17.65 -15.37
N ALA A 61 -16.10 -17.46 -15.72
CA ALA A 61 -16.49 -17.01 -17.06
C ALA A 61 -15.97 -15.60 -17.36
N GLU A 62 -15.97 -14.69 -16.36
CA GLU A 62 -15.36 -13.37 -16.48
C GLU A 62 -13.86 -13.44 -16.75
N ASN A 63 -13.14 -14.31 -16.03
CA ASN A 63 -11.72 -14.54 -16.26
C ASN A 63 -11.46 -15.07 -17.68
N ALA A 64 -12.28 -16.03 -18.15
CA ALA A 64 -12.15 -16.58 -19.50
C ALA A 64 -12.44 -15.53 -20.57
N TYR A 65 -13.51 -14.75 -20.41
CA TYR A 65 -13.83 -13.64 -21.31
C TYR A 65 -12.73 -12.59 -21.36
N THR A 66 -12.22 -12.18 -20.20
CA THR A 66 -11.13 -11.21 -20.10
C THR A 66 -9.86 -11.73 -20.77
N ALA A 67 -9.51 -13.00 -20.58
CA ALA A 67 -8.36 -13.61 -21.23
C ALA A 67 -8.51 -13.58 -22.77
N GLU A 68 -9.69 -13.92 -23.32
CA GLU A 68 -9.92 -13.87 -24.77
C GLU A 68 -9.84 -12.45 -25.34
N VAL A 69 -10.48 -11.46 -24.66
CA VAL A 69 -10.41 -10.05 -25.11
C VAL A 69 -9.00 -9.49 -25.04
N MET A 70 -8.20 -9.94 -24.09
CA MET A 70 -6.81 -9.47 -23.91
C MET A 70 -5.80 -10.19 -24.81
N LYS A 71 -6.13 -11.28 -25.48
CA LYS A 71 -5.20 -11.97 -26.39
C LYS A 71 -4.43 -11.06 -27.36
N PRO A 72 -5.05 -10.06 -28.01
CA PRO A 72 -4.31 -9.12 -28.86
C PRO A 72 -3.30 -8.25 -28.09
N MET A 73 -3.40 -8.19 -26.77
CA MET A 73 -2.51 -7.43 -25.87
C MET A 73 -1.39 -8.31 -25.30
N ASP A 74 -1.50 -9.65 -25.40
CA ASP A 74 -0.51 -10.59 -24.84
C ASP A 74 0.92 -10.33 -25.36
N PRO A 75 1.15 -10.07 -26.68
CA PRO A 75 2.50 -9.74 -27.13
C PRO A 75 3.07 -8.48 -26.48
N ILE A 76 2.23 -7.49 -26.19
CA ILE A 76 2.62 -6.27 -25.45
C ILE A 76 2.94 -6.62 -24.00
N ALA A 77 2.10 -7.42 -23.35
CA ALA A 77 2.30 -7.86 -21.97
C ALA A 77 3.60 -8.65 -21.81
N ASP A 78 3.88 -9.57 -22.72
CA ASP A 78 5.12 -10.35 -22.74
C ASP A 78 6.35 -9.47 -22.95
N LYS A 79 6.26 -8.49 -23.84
CA LYS A 79 7.35 -7.54 -24.09
C LYS A 79 7.61 -6.67 -22.84
N VAL A 80 6.54 -6.11 -22.25
CA VAL A 80 6.62 -5.31 -21.02
C VAL A 80 7.18 -6.16 -19.86
N TYR A 81 6.72 -7.41 -19.71
CA TYR A 81 7.24 -8.33 -18.70
C TYR A 81 8.76 -8.55 -18.86
N LYS A 82 9.20 -8.86 -20.07
CA LYS A 82 10.64 -9.06 -20.37
C LYS A 82 11.45 -7.79 -20.13
N GLU A 83 10.91 -6.62 -20.48
CA GLU A 83 11.57 -5.34 -20.24
C GLU A 83 11.72 -5.04 -18.74
N ILE A 84 10.66 -5.23 -17.96
CA ILE A 84 10.71 -5.04 -16.51
C ILE A 84 11.71 -6.02 -15.89
N LEU A 85 11.64 -7.29 -16.27
CA LEU A 85 12.55 -8.32 -15.78
C LEU A 85 14.00 -8.03 -16.16
N GLY A 86 14.25 -7.58 -17.41
CA GLY A 86 15.57 -7.22 -17.90
C GLY A 86 16.18 -5.96 -17.24
N ARG A 87 15.36 -5.15 -16.56
CA ARG A 87 15.84 -3.99 -15.78
C ARG A 87 16.12 -4.31 -14.32
N ILE A 88 15.69 -5.47 -13.85
CA ILE A 88 15.83 -5.88 -12.46
C ILE A 88 17.08 -6.76 -12.32
N LYS A 89 17.94 -6.44 -11.36
CA LYS A 89 19.00 -7.35 -10.92
C LYS A 89 18.37 -8.51 -10.17
N GLN A 90 18.21 -9.66 -10.84
CA GLN A 90 17.43 -10.78 -10.30
C GLN A 90 18.12 -11.44 -9.12
N THR A 91 19.45 -11.56 -9.16
CA THR A 91 20.27 -11.96 -8.01
C THR A 91 20.83 -10.70 -7.38
N ASP A 92 20.29 -10.31 -6.24
CA ASP A 92 20.68 -9.09 -5.51
C ASP A 92 20.57 -9.30 -4.00
N MET A 93 21.26 -8.46 -3.25
CA MET A 93 21.28 -8.47 -1.79
C MET A 93 20.93 -7.08 -1.27
N SER A 94 20.05 -6.99 -0.26
CA SER A 94 19.78 -5.72 0.43
C SER A 94 21.06 -5.22 1.12
N LEU A 95 21.15 -3.91 1.38
CA LEU A 95 22.24 -3.37 2.17
C LEU A 95 22.17 -3.97 3.60
N PRO A 96 23.25 -4.63 4.10
CA PRO A 96 23.24 -5.20 5.44
C PRO A 96 23.02 -4.14 6.52
N SER A 97 22.16 -4.44 7.49
CA SER A 97 21.93 -3.64 8.69
C SER A 97 22.58 -4.30 9.88
N ARG A 98 23.43 -3.56 10.59
CA ARG A 98 24.06 -4.06 11.82
C ARG A 98 23.07 -4.00 12.98
N PHE A 99 23.00 -5.08 13.75
CA PHE A 99 22.22 -5.17 14.96
C PHE A 99 22.78 -6.25 15.89
N GLU A 100 23.13 -5.89 17.13
CA GLU A 100 23.59 -6.80 18.19
C GLU A 100 24.71 -7.74 17.73
N GLY A 101 25.73 -7.20 17.06
CA GLY A 101 26.89 -7.96 16.60
C GLY A 101 26.68 -8.81 15.35
N PHE A 102 25.52 -8.74 14.72
CA PHE A 102 25.22 -9.38 13.43
C PHE A 102 24.92 -8.35 12.35
N TYR A 103 25.11 -8.76 11.09
CA TYR A 103 24.70 -8.04 9.89
C TYR A 103 23.54 -8.79 9.24
N TYR A 104 22.34 -8.21 9.29
CA TYR A 104 21.10 -8.78 8.74
C TYR A 104 20.84 -8.25 7.35
N TYR A 105 20.47 -9.14 6.43
CA TYR A 105 20.13 -8.79 5.06
C TYR A 105 19.14 -9.80 4.45
N SER A 106 18.56 -9.43 3.34
CA SER A 106 17.81 -10.33 2.46
C SER A 106 18.51 -10.38 1.11
N ARG A 107 18.43 -11.53 0.46
CA ARG A 107 18.91 -11.69 -0.91
C ARG A 107 17.88 -12.41 -1.76
N THR A 108 17.94 -12.15 -3.06
CA THR A 108 17.14 -12.83 -4.06
C THR A 108 18.04 -13.63 -4.99
N GLU A 109 17.49 -14.68 -5.59
CA GLU A 109 18.17 -15.52 -6.55
C GLU A 109 17.37 -15.54 -7.86
N GLU A 110 18.07 -15.56 -8.99
CA GLU A 110 17.43 -15.66 -10.30
C GLU A 110 16.54 -16.90 -10.39
N GLY A 111 15.35 -16.74 -10.96
CA GLY A 111 14.35 -17.82 -11.09
C GLY A 111 13.55 -18.13 -9.82
N LYS A 112 13.92 -17.57 -8.66
CA LYS A 112 13.22 -17.78 -7.39
C LYS A 112 12.19 -16.68 -7.11
N GLN A 113 11.00 -17.07 -6.67
CA GLN A 113 9.86 -16.15 -6.43
C GLN A 113 10.02 -15.29 -5.18
N TYR A 114 10.70 -15.81 -4.15
CA TYR A 114 10.82 -15.20 -2.84
C TYR A 114 12.26 -14.94 -2.46
N SER A 115 12.47 -14.16 -1.40
CA SER A 115 13.79 -13.85 -0.86
C SER A 115 14.25 -14.89 0.17
N VAL A 116 15.56 -14.89 0.39
CA VAL A 116 16.22 -15.56 1.50
C VAL A 116 16.61 -14.51 2.53
N SER A 117 16.22 -14.67 3.79
CA SER A 117 16.66 -13.84 4.92
C SER A 117 17.89 -14.49 5.56
N ALA A 118 18.96 -13.72 5.71
CA ALA A 118 20.24 -14.23 6.21
C ALA A 118 20.92 -13.21 7.12
N ARG A 119 21.93 -13.67 7.86
CA ARG A 119 22.78 -12.81 8.68
C ARG A 119 24.24 -13.30 8.69
N LYS A 120 25.15 -12.44 9.12
CA LYS A 120 26.58 -12.75 9.35
C LYS A 120 27.01 -12.23 10.69
N LYS A 121 27.79 -13.01 11.43
CA LYS A 121 28.24 -12.67 12.80
C LYS A 121 29.53 -11.86 12.77
N GLY A 122 29.53 -10.70 13.40
CA GLY A 122 30.71 -9.87 13.67
C GLY A 122 31.29 -9.14 12.45
N SER A 123 31.34 -9.76 11.29
CA SER A 123 31.92 -9.20 10.07
C SER A 123 31.10 -9.53 8.83
N LEU A 124 31.17 -8.69 7.80
CA LEU A 124 30.58 -8.98 6.49
C LEU A 124 31.30 -10.11 5.73
N ASP A 125 32.53 -10.43 6.14
CA ASP A 125 33.31 -11.55 5.58
C ASP A 125 33.03 -12.88 6.30
N ALA A 126 32.26 -12.86 7.40
CA ALA A 126 31.88 -14.08 8.12
C ALA A 126 30.96 -14.98 7.26
N PRO A 127 30.93 -16.29 7.55
CA PRO A 127 30.00 -17.21 6.90
C PRO A 127 28.56 -16.75 7.01
N GLU A 128 27.78 -16.97 5.94
CA GLU A 128 26.34 -16.70 5.91
C GLU A 128 25.59 -17.70 6.80
N GLU A 129 24.72 -17.20 7.67
CA GLU A 129 23.74 -17.96 8.41
C GLU A 129 22.36 -17.69 7.77
N ILE A 130 21.78 -18.70 7.09
CA ILE A 130 20.43 -18.60 6.53
C ILE A 130 19.43 -18.71 7.68
N MET A 131 18.60 -17.68 7.82
CA MET A 131 17.53 -17.67 8.81
C MET A 131 16.23 -18.23 8.24
N PHE A 132 15.83 -17.78 7.05
CA PHE A 132 14.61 -18.19 6.37
C PHE A 132 14.81 -18.20 4.85
N ASP A 133 14.67 -19.36 4.24
CA ASP A 133 14.48 -19.48 2.79
C ASP A 133 12.97 -19.52 2.51
N GLN A 134 12.42 -18.38 2.10
CA GLN A 134 10.99 -18.29 1.83
C GLN A 134 10.58 -19.11 0.60
N ASN A 135 11.50 -19.50 -0.29
CA ASN A 135 11.19 -20.38 -1.42
C ASN A 135 10.90 -21.79 -0.96
N GLU A 136 11.67 -22.31 0.00
CA GLU A 136 11.40 -23.63 0.61
C GLU A 136 10.13 -23.58 1.47
N MET A 137 9.90 -22.49 2.20
CA MET A 137 8.70 -22.32 3.03
C MET A 137 7.42 -22.18 2.19
N ALA A 138 7.52 -21.62 0.98
CA ALA A 138 6.40 -21.45 0.06
C ALA A 138 6.12 -22.69 -0.80
N LYS A 139 6.95 -23.73 -0.71
CA LYS A 139 6.80 -24.94 -1.52
C LYS A 139 5.42 -25.55 -1.30
N ASP A 140 4.77 -25.92 -2.40
CA ASP A 140 3.42 -26.52 -2.42
C ASP A 140 2.30 -25.60 -1.89
N GLN A 141 2.58 -24.30 -1.66
CA GLN A 141 1.58 -23.30 -1.29
C GLN A 141 1.11 -22.53 -2.51
N LYS A 142 -0.19 -22.34 -2.66
CA LYS A 142 -0.78 -21.49 -3.69
C LYS A 142 -0.53 -20.02 -3.42
N PHE A 143 -0.46 -19.65 -2.15
CA PHE A 143 -0.13 -18.33 -1.66
C PHE A 143 0.82 -18.46 -0.48
N PHE A 144 1.81 -17.57 -0.38
CA PHE A 144 2.72 -17.50 0.75
C PHE A 144 3.12 -16.05 1.04
N SER A 145 3.00 -15.67 2.28
CA SER A 145 3.49 -14.38 2.76
C SER A 145 4.13 -14.55 4.13
N MET A 146 5.37 -14.10 4.27
CA MET A 146 6.02 -13.96 5.56
C MET A 146 5.65 -12.61 6.16
N GLY A 147 5.08 -12.62 7.36
CA GLY A 147 4.77 -11.44 8.14
C GLY A 147 5.98 -10.90 8.91
N GLY A 148 5.72 -10.36 10.09
CA GLY A 148 6.79 -9.85 10.95
C GLY A 148 7.80 -10.91 11.36
N MET A 149 9.07 -10.47 11.48
CA MET A 149 10.16 -11.26 12.04
C MET A 149 10.89 -10.41 13.09
N SER A 150 11.20 -11.01 14.24
CA SER A 150 12.02 -10.38 15.29
C SER A 150 12.93 -11.41 15.95
N VAL A 151 14.18 -11.03 16.18
CA VAL A 151 15.19 -11.91 16.81
C VAL A 151 15.19 -11.66 18.31
N SER A 152 15.35 -12.75 19.08
CA SER A 152 15.45 -12.68 20.54
C SER A 152 16.66 -11.85 21.00
N PRO A 153 16.67 -11.26 22.21
CA PRO A 153 17.77 -10.46 22.72
C PRO A 153 19.13 -11.16 22.67
N ASN A 154 19.17 -12.48 22.89
CA ASN A 154 20.40 -13.29 22.82
C ASN A 154 20.78 -13.72 21.39
N GLN A 155 20.02 -13.32 20.38
CA GLN A 155 20.26 -13.62 18.96
C GLN A 155 20.19 -15.11 18.56
N GLN A 156 19.63 -15.98 19.41
CA GLN A 156 19.55 -17.41 19.15
C GLN A 156 18.23 -17.86 18.55
N LEU A 157 17.15 -17.13 18.81
CA LEU A 157 15.81 -17.46 18.36
C LEU A 157 15.23 -16.34 17.47
N ALA A 158 14.33 -16.71 16.57
CA ALA A 158 13.55 -15.75 15.79
C ALA A 158 12.06 -16.08 15.90
N ALA A 159 11.27 -15.12 16.37
CA ALA A 159 9.81 -15.15 16.24
C ALA A 159 9.43 -14.62 14.86
N TYR A 160 8.58 -15.34 14.14
CA TYR A 160 8.16 -14.97 12.80
C TYR A 160 6.72 -15.42 12.55
N SER A 161 6.06 -14.87 11.55
CA SER A 161 4.71 -15.27 11.20
C SER A 161 4.54 -15.50 9.71
N THR A 162 3.60 -16.39 9.33
CA THR A 162 3.30 -16.70 7.93
C THR A 162 1.79 -16.74 7.68
N ASP A 163 1.38 -16.27 6.49
CA ASP A 163 0.05 -16.43 5.93
C ASP A 163 0.15 -17.25 4.63
N ILE A 164 -0.61 -18.33 4.54
CA ILE A 164 -0.70 -19.21 3.36
C ILE A 164 -2.08 -19.14 2.70
N THR A 165 -2.94 -18.26 3.15
CA THR A 165 -4.34 -18.13 2.73
C THR A 165 -4.59 -16.96 1.80
N GLY A 166 -3.75 -15.92 1.85
CA GLY A 166 -3.98 -14.64 1.23
C GLY A 166 -4.97 -13.75 2.01
N TYR A 167 -5.59 -14.29 3.07
CA TYR A 167 -6.61 -13.60 3.87
C TYR A 167 -6.03 -12.88 5.10
N ARG A 168 -4.70 -12.71 5.16
CA ARG A 168 -3.95 -12.10 6.28
C ARG A 168 -4.18 -12.81 7.62
N GLU A 169 -4.25 -14.14 7.59
CA GLU A 169 -4.31 -15.00 8.78
C GLU A 169 -2.92 -15.49 9.13
N TYR A 170 -2.19 -14.69 9.89
CA TYR A 170 -0.81 -15.00 10.25
C TYR A 170 -0.74 -15.93 11.45
N THR A 171 0.13 -16.95 11.33
CA THR A 171 0.49 -17.88 12.42
C THR A 171 1.90 -17.57 12.90
N LEU A 172 2.04 -17.22 14.18
CA LEU A 172 3.32 -17.04 14.86
C LEU A 172 3.99 -18.39 15.08
N ARG A 173 5.30 -18.45 14.84
CA ARG A 173 6.21 -19.56 15.18
C ARG A 173 7.52 -19.01 15.70
N VAL A 174 8.28 -19.87 16.38
CA VAL A 174 9.62 -19.54 16.88
C VAL A 174 10.62 -20.51 16.29
N ARG A 175 11.69 -19.98 15.67
CA ARG A 175 12.77 -20.77 15.09
C ARG A 175 14.03 -20.64 15.92
N ASP A 176 14.67 -21.78 16.22
CA ASP A 176 16.04 -21.84 16.69
C ASP A 176 16.99 -21.59 15.50
N LEU A 177 17.71 -20.47 15.54
CA LEU A 177 18.60 -20.06 14.45
C LEU A 177 19.91 -20.87 14.41
N THR A 178 20.22 -21.62 15.46
CA THR A 178 21.40 -22.48 15.50
C THR A 178 21.14 -23.81 14.79
N THR A 179 19.94 -24.35 14.99
CA THR A 179 19.53 -25.67 14.42
C THR A 179 18.72 -25.51 13.13
N GLY A 180 18.17 -24.31 12.86
CA GLY A 180 17.25 -24.05 11.75
C GLY A 180 15.87 -24.68 11.94
N LYS A 181 15.54 -25.23 13.11
CA LYS A 181 14.28 -25.90 13.39
C LYS A 181 13.31 -24.99 14.14
N ASP A 182 12.03 -25.15 13.86
CA ASP A 182 10.99 -24.48 14.61
C ASP A 182 10.77 -25.18 15.96
N LEU A 183 10.55 -24.38 17.01
CA LEU A 183 10.11 -24.84 18.32
C LEU A 183 8.61 -25.21 18.27
N PRO A 184 8.10 -25.93 19.29
CA PRO A 184 6.67 -26.25 19.35
C PRO A 184 5.74 -25.03 19.50
N ASP A 185 6.28 -23.90 19.90
CA ASP A 185 5.55 -22.66 20.18
C ASP A 185 4.86 -22.13 18.91
N THR A 186 3.54 -22.14 18.93
CA THR A 186 2.71 -21.71 17.79
C THR A 186 1.46 -20.98 18.26
N VAL A 187 1.16 -19.81 17.66
CA VAL A 187 -0.04 -19.04 17.94
C VAL A 187 -0.69 -18.57 16.62
N GLU A 188 -1.96 -18.91 16.43
CA GLU A 188 -2.71 -18.55 15.22
C GLU A 188 -3.37 -17.18 15.33
N LYS A 189 -3.62 -16.58 14.15
CA LYS A 189 -4.39 -15.32 13.96
C LYS A 189 -3.83 -14.15 14.75
N ILE A 190 -2.51 -13.97 14.66
CA ILE A 190 -1.84 -12.82 15.24
C ILE A 190 -1.80 -11.65 14.26
N GLY A 191 -1.75 -10.42 14.79
CA GLY A 191 -1.42 -9.23 14.03
C GLY A 191 0.08 -9.01 13.97
N ASN A 192 0.72 -8.85 15.12
CA ASN A 192 2.18 -8.68 15.23
C ASN A 192 2.71 -9.19 16.57
N SER A 193 4.05 -9.31 16.69
CA SER A 193 4.70 -9.79 17.91
C SER A 193 6.01 -9.06 18.20
N VAL A 194 6.46 -9.10 19.47
CA VAL A 194 7.73 -8.53 19.94
C VAL A 194 8.27 -9.30 21.14
N TRP A 195 9.61 -9.45 21.21
CA TRP A 195 10.29 -10.04 22.37
C TRP A 195 10.42 -9.06 23.53
N ALA A 196 10.21 -9.51 24.75
CA ALA A 196 10.72 -8.84 25.96
C ALA A 196 12.25 -9.01 26.07
N GLU A 197 12.90 -8.23 26.91
CA GLU A 197 14.37 -8.31 27.08
C GLU A 197 14.81 -9.48 27.97
N ASP A 198 13.90 -10.25 28.58
CA ASP A 198 14.20 -11.50 29.27
C ASP A 198 14.54 -12.68 28.33
N GLY A 199 14.29 -12.51 27.01
CA GLY A 199 14.55 -13.54 26.00
C GLY A 199 13.67 -14.78 26.07
N LYS A 200 12.62 -14.74 26.87
CA LYS A 200 11.67 -15.86 27.09
C LYS A 200 10.22 -15.47 26.83
N THR A 201 9.91 -14.20 26.92
CA THR A 201 8.54 -13.70 26.80
C THR A 201 8.34 -13.03 25.44
N ILE A 202 7.25 -13.41 24.77
CA ILE A 202 6.80 -12.80 23.52
C ILE A 202 5.43 -12.16 23.75
N PHE A 203 5.31 -10.87 23.46
CA PHE A 203 4.01 -10.21 23.38
C PHE A 203 3.51 -10.27 21.94
N TYR A 204 2.21 -10.48 21.77
CA TYR A 204 1.60 -10.49 20.44
C TYR A 204 0.19 -9.90 20.47
N SER A 205 -0.22 -9.31 19.34
CA SER A 205 -1.60 -8.89 19.16
C SER A 205 -2.42 -10.01 18.52
N LYS A 206 -3.66 -10.20 18.97
CA LYS A 206 -4.60 -11.18 18.43
C LYS A 206 -5.69 -10.50 17.63
N GLN A 207 -6.04 -11.10 16.50
CA GLN A 207 -7.08 -10.59 15.60
C GLN A 207 -8.44 -11.18 15.90
N GLN A 208 -9.49 -10.37 15.70
CA GLN A 208 -10.86 -10.87 15.66
C GLN A 208 -11.05 -11.78 14.44
N PRO A 209 -11.75 -12.90 14.58
CA PRO A 209 -11.89 -13.87 13.49
C PRO A 209 -12.53 -13.32 12.21
N LYS A 210 -13.53 -12.46 12.33
CA LYS A 210 -14.27 -11.90 11.19
C LYS A 210 -13.65 -10.61 10.67
N THR A 211 -13.53 -9.60 11.52
CA THR A 211 -13.11 -8.25 11.14
C THR A 211 -11.60 -8.10 10.93
N LYS A 212 -10.79 -9.09 11.31
CA LYS A 212 -9.32 -9.03 11.30
C LYS A 212 -8.72 -7.89 12.12
N ARG A 213 -9.56 -7.19 12.89
CA ARG A 213 -9.13 -6.13 13.80
C ARG A 213 -8.22 -6.73 14.89
N SER A 214 -7.02 -6.21 15.08
CA SER A 214 -6.19 -6.53 16.24
C SER A 214 -6.78 -5.82 17.46
N TYR A 215 -7.22 -6.58 18.47
CA TYR A 215 -7.99 -6.03 19.60
C TYR A 215 -7.51 -6.49 20.98
N GLN A 216 -6.68 -7.54 21.06
CA GLN A 216 -6.11 -8.05 22.30
C GLN A 216 -4.59 -8.09 22.21
N ILE A 217 -3.90 -7.80 23.33
CA ILE A 217 -2.48 -8.09 23.52
C ILE A 217 -2.36 -9.22 24.51
N TRP A 218 -1.63 -10.24 24.11
CA TRP A 218 -1.35 -11.43 24.91
C TRP A 218 0.15 -11.56 25.18
N ARG A 219 0.47 -12.30 26.22
CA ARG A 219 1.83 -12.63 26.63
C ARG A 219 2.02 -14.13 26.61
N HIS A 220 2.95 -14.61 25.77
CA HIS A 220 3.37 -15.99 25.64
C HIS A 220 4.71 -16.20 26.32
N THR A 221 4.87 -17.30 27.04
CA THR A 221 6.14 -17.73 27.60
C THR A 221 6.66 -18.92 26.82
N LEU A 222 7.88 -18.85 26.30
CA LEU A 222 8.49 -19.93 25.52
C LEU A 222 8.40 -21.27 26.24
N GLY A 223 8.04 -22.31 25.47
CA GLY A 223 7.91 -23.69 25.94
C GLY A 223 6.57 -24.01 26.62
N THR A 224 5.64 -23.03 26.69
CA THR A 224 4.28 -23.28 27.17
C THR A 224 3.29 -23.44 26.01
N GLN A 225 2.09 -23.95 26.30
CA GLN A 225 1.03 -24.00 25.29
C GLN A 225 0.38 -22.61 25.14
N ALA A 226 -0.09 -22.26 23.92
CA ALA A 226 -0.81 -21.00 23.68
C ALA A 226 -2.09 -20.85 24.52
N THR A 227 -2.65 -21.94 25.04
CA THR A 227 -3.78 -21.93 25.99
C THR A 227 -3.41 -21.39 27.36
N ASP A 228 -2.13 -21.38 27.72
CA ASP A 228 -1.60 -20.89 28.99
C ASP A 228 -1.25 -19.40 28.95
N ASP A 229 -1.33 -18.79 27.76
CA ASP A 229 -1.01 -17.38 27.52
C ASP A 229 -1.89 -16.47 28.36
N LYS A 230 -1.34 -15.30 28.70
CA LYS A 230 -2.03 -14.32 29.54
C LYS A 230 -2.52 -13.13 28.73
N LEU A 231 -3.79 -12.84 28.81
CA LEU A 231 -4.36 -11.60 28.29
C LEU A 231 -3.80 -10.42 29.10
N VAL A 232 -3.20 -9.45 28.40
CA VAL A 232 -2.56 -8.28 29.00
C VAL A 232 -3.41 -7.02 28.79
N TYR A 233 -4.02 -6.88 27.64
CA TYR A 233 -4.86 -5.75 27.29
C TYR A 233 -5.90 -6.14 26.25
N GLU A 234 -7.11 -5.61 26.40
CA GLU A 234 -8.19 -5.73 25.42
C GLU A 234 -8.76 -4.35 25.11
N GLU A 235 -8.94 -4.06 23.82
CA GLU A 235 -9.56 -2.85 23.32
C GLU A 235 -11.00 -3.12 22.91
N ALA A 236 -11.93 -2.55 23.67
CA ALA A 236 -13.37 -2.75 23.47
C ALA A 236 -13.94 -1.89 22.33
N ASP A 237 -13.39 -0.69 22.11
CA ASP A 237 -13.86 0.19 21.04
C ASP A 237 -13.43 -0.32 19.67
N GLU A 238 -14.41 -0.73 18.85
CA GLU A 238 -14.17 -1.36 17.55
C GLU A 238 -13.51 -0.44 16.52
N ARG A 239 -13.48 0.88 16.75
CA ARG A 239 -12.78 1.84 15.90
C ARG A 239 -11.26 1.72 16.01
N PHE A 240 -10.73 1.13 17.09
CA PHE A 240 -9.30 1.08 17.35
C PHE A 240 -8.68 -0.28 16.99
N ASN A 241 -7.56 -0.22 16.29
CA ASN A 241 -6.62 -1.33 16.12
C ASN A 241 -5.48 -1.19 17.12
N ILE A 242 -4.97 -2.30 17.61
CA ILE A 242 -3.85 -2.32 18.55
C ILE A 242 -2.67 -3.11 18.02
N GLY A 243 -1.48 -2.71 18.42
CA GLY A 243 -0.24 -3.41 18.14
C GLY A 243 0.73 -3.33 19.31
N VAL A 244 1.74 -4.17 19.29
CA VAL A 244 2.81 -4.16 20.29
C VAL A 244 4.17 -3.96 19.63
N GLY A 245 5.05 -3.17 20.25
CA GLY A 245 6.38 -2.86 19.74
C GLY A 245 7.36 -2.60 20.87
N LYS A 246 8.59 -2.23 20.49
CA LYS A 246 9.66 -1.87 21.42
C LYS A 246 10.31 -0.56 20.97
N THR A 247 10.66 0.32 21.91
CA THR A 247 11.43 1.52 21.60
C THR A 247 12.81 1.15 21.05
N LEU A 248 13.40 2.00 20.21
CA LEU A 248 14.76 1.77 19.65
C LEU A 248 15.82 1.65 20.75
N SER A 249 15.64 2.36 21.86
CA SER A 249 16.46 2.23 23.06
C SER A 249 16.33 0.88 23.77
N LYS A 250 15.41 0.00 23.36
CA LYS A 250 15.03 -1.29 23.96
C LYS A 250 14.45 -1.20 25.37
N LYS A 251 14.42 -0.01 25.97
CA LYS A 251 14.00 0.18 27.36
C LYS A 251 12.54 -0.13 27.62
N PHE A 252 11.67 0.14 26.63
CA PHE A 252 10.22 -0.03 26.82
C PHE A 252 9.59 -0.88 25.73
N LEU A 253 8.71 -1.80 26.15
CA LEU A 253 7.65 -2.36 25.32
C LEU A 253 6.50 -1.35 25.27
N VAL A 254 5.84 -1.26 24.14
CA VAL A 254 4.81 -0.27 23.87
C VAL A 254 3.60 -0.92 23.23
N ILE A 255 2.40 -0.69 23.77
CA ILE A 255 1.14 -0.96 23.09
C ILE A 255 0.71 0.34 22.39
N SER A 256 0.52 0.27 21.08
CA SER A 256 -0.08 1.34 20.30
C SER A 256 -1.56 1.03 20.03
N ILE A 257 -2.41 1.98 20.30
CA ILE A 257 -3.88 1.89 20.19
C ILE A 257 -4.32 3.04 19.30
N ASN A 258 -4.76 2.75 18.06
CA ASN A 258 -4.98 3.78 17.07
C ASN A 258 -6.30 3.56 16.33
N SER A 259 -7.08 4.64 16.18
CA SER A 259 -8.09 4.80 15.15
C SER A 259 -7.55 5.69 14.02
N GLY A 260 -8.38 6.05 13.05
CA GLY A 260 -7.99 7.00 12.00
C GLY A 260 -7.62 8.40 12.51
N LEU A 261 -8.12 8.79 13.71
CA LEU A 261 -8.05 10.15 14.24
C LEU A 261 -7.47 10.25 15.64
N THR A 262 -7.50 9.18 16.41
CA THR A 262 -7.23 9.19 17.85
C THR A 262 -6.21 8.12 18.19
N SER A 263 -5.26 8.44 19.07
CA SER A 263 -4.25 7.50 19.54
C SER A 263 -4.17 7.42 21.06
N GLU A 264 -3.77 6.26 21.58
CA GLU A 264 -3.29 6.05 22.93
C GLU A 264 -2.06 5.15 22.90
N PHE A 265 -1.08 5.42 23.74
CA PHE A 265 0.08 4.58 23.92
C PHE A 265 0.22 4.15 25.37
N ARG A 266 0.55 2.86 25.56
CA ARG A 266 0.89 2.31 26.87
C ARG A 266 2.30 1.74 26.81
N TYR A 267 3.01 1.77 27.93
CA TYR A 267 4.39 1.32 28.00
C TYR A 267 4.67 0.52 29.28
N LEU A 268 5.66 -0.37 29.21
CA LEU A 268 6.26 -1.05 30.38
C LEU A 268 7.77 -1.21 30.15
N ASP A 269 8.51 -1.36 31.25
CA ASP A 269 9.96 -1.69 31.21
C ASP A 269 10.14 -3.08 30.58
N SER A 270 10.84 -3.14 29.45
CA SER A 270 10.99 -4.35 28.65
C SER A 270 11.70 -5.51 29.36
N SER A 271 12.45 -5.20 30.43
CA SER A 271 13.10 -6.20 31.31
C SER A 271 12.17 -6.80 32.36
N LYS A 272 10.93 -6.28 32.49
CA LYS A 272 9.97 -6.68 33.52
C LYS A 272 8.63 -7.04 32.88
N PRO A 273 8.55 -8.09 32.06
CA PRO A 273 7.37 -8.41 31.26
C PRO A 273 6.13 -8.77 32.09
N GLU A 274 6.28 -9.02 33.38
CA GLU A 274 5.20 -9.40 34.29
C GLU A 274 4.39 -8.19 34.83
N VAL A 275 4.94 -6.97 34.73
CA VAL A 275 4.24 -5.79 35.27
C VAL A 275 3.17 -5.28 34.26
N ALA A 276 2.21 -4.51 34.78
CA ALA A 276 1.17 -3.94 33.94
C ALA A 276 1.69 -2.78 33.08
N PHE A 277 1.17 -2.65 31.87
CA PHE A 277 1.39 -1.48 31.03
C PHE A 277 0.78 -0.23 31.64
N GLN A 278 1.52 0.87 31.62
CA GLN A 278 1.08 2.18 32.07
C GLN A 278 0.64 3.02 30.87
N THR A 279 -0.46 3.76 30.99
CA THR A 279 -0.89 4.73 29.97
C THR A 279 0.06 5.92 29.95
N LEU A 280 0.58 6.28 28.77
CA LEU A 280 1.43 7.46 28.62
C LEU A 280 0.61 8.75 28.69
N ILE A 281 -0.41 8.86 27.83
CA ILE A 281 -1.38 9.95 27.78
C ILE A 281 -2.75 9.30 27.52
N PRO A 282 -3.76 9.55 28.34
CA PRO A 282 -5.13 9.10 28.04
C PRO A 282 -5.61 9.64 26.70
N ARG A 283 -6.34 8.82 25.94
CA ARG A 283 -6.88 9.24 24.64
C ARG A 283 -7.83 10.42 24.77
N LYS A 284 -7.75 11.34 23.81
CA LYS A 284 -8.71 12.43 23.61
C LYS A 284 -9.17 12.34 22.16
N GLU A 285 -10.47 12.38 21.92
CA GLU A 285 -11.05 12.28 20.57
C GLU A 285 -10.43 13.33 19.63
N GLY A 286 -9.99 12.89 18.45
CA GLY A 286 -9.34 13.73 17.44
C GLY A 286 -7.87 14.07 17.73
N ILE A 287 -7.30 13.59 18.84
CA ILE A 287 -5.88 13.78 19.15
C ILE A 287 -5.12 12.51 18.80
N SER A 288 -4.23 12.65 17.83
CA SER A 288 -3.31 11.60 17.39
C SER A 288 -1.89 11.92 17.86
N TYR A 289 -1.20 10.93 18.41
CA TYR A 289 0.21 11.07 18.77
C TYR A 289 1.00 9.80 18.56
N SER A 290 2.30 9.93 18.49
CA SER A 290 3.26 8.82 18.55
C SER A 290 4.36 9.14 19.55
N MET A 291 5.03 8.11 20.05
CA MET A 291 6.07 8.26 21.07
C MET A 291 7.32 7.47 20.74
N THR A 292 8.46 7.95 21.20
CA THR A 292 9.72 7.23 21.27
C THR A 292 10.46 7.61 22.55
N HIS A 293 11.54 6.88 22.88
CA HIS A 293 12.26 7.05 24.13
C HIS A 293 13.73 7.39 23.90
N HIS A 294 14.24 8.32 24.68
CA HIS A 294 15.65 8.68 24.73
C HIS A 294 16.10 9.00 26.17
N THR A 295 17.02 8.23 26.71
CA THR A 295 17.58 8.36 28.06
C THR A 295 16.53 8.40 29.18
N ASP A 296 16.18 9.57 29.68
CA ASP A 296 15.22 9.81 30.77
C ASP A 296 13.89 10.44 30.29
N LYS A 297 13.69 10.56 28.96
CA LYS A 297 12.55 11.26 28.36
C LYS A 297 11.85 10.44 27.30
N PHE A 298 10.53 10.64 27.22
CA PHE A 298 9.75 10.36 26.04
C PHE A 298 9.77 11.58 25.13
N TYR A 299 9.87 11.35 23.83
CA TYR A 299 9.60 12.32 22.76
C TYR A 299 8.25 11.97 22.17
N ILE A 300 7.37 12.93 22.13
CA ILE A 300 5.95 12.76 21.77
C ILE A 300 5.66 13.70 20.60
N ARG A 301 5.32 13.14 19.45
CA ARG A 301 4.80 13.87 18.31
C ARG A 301 3.27 13.88 18.42
N ILE A 302 2.63 15.05 18.46
CA ILE A 302 1.20 15.20 18.81
C ILE A 302 0.55 16.38 18.05
N ASN A 303 -0.75 16.27 17.73
CA ASN A 303 -1.52 17.29 16.99
C ASN A 303 -2.47 18.11 17.88
N ASP A 304 -2.19 18.23 19.16
CA ASP A 304 -3.06 18.90 20.15
C ASP A 304 -3.16 20.43 20.03
N THR A 305 -2.14 21.08 19.43
CA THR A 305 -2.08 22.55 19.25
C THR A 305 -2.05 22.96 17.78
N GLY A 306 -1.94 22.02 16.85
CA GLY A 306 -1.90 22.29 15.42
C GLY A 306 -1.94 21.03 14.56
N ARG A 307 -2.61 21.11 13.42
CA ARG A 307 -2.88 19.97 12.54
C ARG A 307 -1.61 19.29 12.01
N ASP A 308 -0.54 20.06 11.77
CA ASP A 308 0.72 19.56 11.21
C ASP A 308 1.66 19.00 12.30
N PHE A 309 1.17 18.78 13.50
CA PHE A 309 1.85 18.22 14.67
C PHE A 309 2.96 19.11 15.23
N ARG A 310 3.21 18.95 16.50
CA ARG A 310 4.39 19.43 17.24
C ARG A 310 5.14 18.25 17.86
N VAL A 311 6.33 18.50 18.37
CA VAL A 311 7.07 17.53 19.18
C VAL A 311 7.33 18.14 20.57
N VAL A 312 7.01 17.36 21.59
CA VAL A 312 7.30 17.69 22.99
C VAL A 312 8.14 16.59 23.63
N THR A 313 8.86 16.91 24.68
CA THR A 313 9.50 15.91 25.56
C THR A 313 8.78 15.85 26.89
N ALA A 314 8.74 14.66 27.51
CA ALA A 314 8.18 14.39 28.82
C ALA A 314 9.15 13.54 29.65
N PRO A 315 9.41 13.84 30.92
CA PRO A 315 10.23 12.97 31.79
C PRO A 315 9.58 11.58 31.95
N VAL A 316 10.37 10.52 31.83
CA VAL A 316 9.86 9.13 32.03
C VAL A 316 9.23 8.96 33.42
N ALA A 317 9.83 9.56 34.45
CA ALA A 317 9.34 9.47 35.84
C ALA A 317 7.96 10.12 36.05
N ASN A 318 7.60 11.12 35.24
CA ASN A 318 6.33 11.82 35.34
C ASN A 318 5.95 12.41 33.96
N PRO A 319 5.37 11.61 33.05
CA PRO A 319 5.17 12.00 31.64
C PRO A 319 3.93 12.90 31.41
N GLY A 320 3.23 13.31 32.46
CA GLY A 320 2.00 14.12 32.36
C GLY A 320 2.23 15.46 31.64
N GLU A 321 1.18 15.97 31.00
CA GLU A 321 1.19 17.16 30.11
C GLU A 321 1.82 18.40 30.75
N LYS A 322 1.63 18.60 32.05
CA LYS A 322 2.21 19.75 32.81
C LYS A 322 3.75 19.76 32.84
N ASN A 323 4.40 18.64 32.54
CA ASN A 323 5.85 18.49 32.54
C ASN A 323 6.43 18.52 31.11
N TRP A 324 5.59 18.76 30.12
CA TRP A 324 6.06 18.79 28.75
C TRP A 324 6.93 20.00 28.45
N ARG A 325 7.92 19.78 27.58
CA ARG A 325 8.74 20.85 27.02
C ARG A 325 8.69 20.73 25.50
N GLU A 326 8.31 21.80 24.84
CA GLU A 326 8.25 21.89 23.39
C GLU A 326 9.66 21.83 22.78
N VAL A 327 9.81 21.01 21.73
CA VAL A 327 11.05 20.84 20.96
C VAL A 327 10.88 21.34 19.53
N ILE A 328 9.75 20.99 18.90
CA ILE A 328 9.36 21.53 17.60
C ILE A 328 7.93 22.05 17.76
N PRO A 329 7.69 23.36 17.57
CA PRO A 329 6.35 23.92 17.63
C PRO A 329 5.50 23.48 16.44
N ALA A 330 4.17 23.42 16.63
CA ALA A 330 3.25 23.26 15.54
C ALA A 330 3.29 24.50 14.63
N GLN A 331 3.55 24.30 13.35
CA GLN A 331 3.66 25.38 12.37
C GLN A 331 2.93 25.00 11.08
N LYS A 332 2.00 25.85 10.65
CA LYS A 332 1.26 25.63 9.39
C LYS A 332 2.22 25.48 8.21
N GLY A 333 2.04 24.41 7.43
CA GLY A 333 2.87 24.10 6.26
C GLY A 333 4.20 23.39 6.57
N ILE A 334 4.45 23.07 7.84
CA ILE A 334 5.55 22.21 8.28
C ILE A 334 4.96 20.98 8.96
N TYR A 335 4.67 19.94 8.18
CA TYR A 335 4.12 18.72 8.71
C TYR A 335 5.24 17.84 9.29
N VAL A 336 5.20 17.58 10.59
CA VAL A 336 6.10 16.62 11.25
C VAL A 336 5.58 15.21 10.97
N GLN A 337 6.13 14.55 9.97
CA GLN A 337 5.66 13.23 9.53
C GLN A 337 6.13 12.11 10.45
N GLY A 338 7.38 12.17 10.91
CA GLY A 338 7.95 11.15 11.77
C GLY A 338 9.22 11.62 12.48
N MET A 339 9.71 10.79 13.38
CA MET A 339 10.96 11.03 14.11
C MET A 339 11.67 9.72 14.44
N THR A 340 12.99 9.77 14.54
CA THR A 340 13.85 8.73 15.12
C THR A 340 14.88 9.37 16.03
N LEU A 341 15.25 8.68 17.10
CA LEU A 341 16.22 9.14 18.08
C LEU A 341 17.37 8.17 18.17
N LEU A 342 18.58 8.71 17.98
CA LEU A 342 19.84 8.02 18.17
C LEU A 342 20.55 8.65 19.38
N SER A 343 21.54 8.00 19.97
CA SER A 343 22.10 8.39 21.28
C SER A 343 22.51 9.86 21.40
N GLY A 344 22.99 10.48 20.33
CA GLY A 344 23.42 11.88 20.32
C GLY A 344 22.53 12.84 19.53
N HIS A 345 21.53 12.33 18.81
CA HIS A 345 20.78 13.13 17.85
C HIS A 345 19.29 12.78 17.81
N ALA A 346 18.46 13.79 17.60
CA ALA A 346 17.07 13.64 17.18
C ALA A 346 16.94 13.94 15.68
N ILE A 347 16.24 13.10 14.95
CA ILE A 347 16.03 13.26 13.51
C ILE A 347 14.53 13.31 13.24
N TYR A 348 14.10 14.35 12.53
CA TYR A 348 12.72 14.57 12.17
C TYR A 348 12.55 14.48 10.65
N LEU A 349 11.60 13.66 10.22
CA LEU A 349 11.13 13.65 8.84
C LEU A 349 9.99 14.67 8.74
N LEU A 350 10.26 15.74 8.04
CA LEU A 350 9.33 16.86 7.82
C LEU A 350 8.84 16.85 6.38
N ARG A 351 7.66 17.43 6.18
CA ARG A 351 7.17 17.78 4.84
C ARG A 351 6.95 19.30 4.78
N LEU A 352 7.67 19.93 3.87
CA LEU A 352 7.70 21.38 3.65
C LEU A 352 7.26 21.65 2.21
N ASN A 353 6.14 22.35 2.00
CA ASN A 353 5.61 22.61 0.66
C ASN A 353 5.45 21.34 -0.21
N GLY A 354 5.09 20.22 0.43
CA GLY A 354 4.93 18.93 -0.22
C GLY A 354 6.24 18.16 -0.51
N LEU A 355 7.39 18.65 -0.08
CA LEU A 355 8.67 17.95 -0.22
C LEU A 355 9.17 17.45 1.14
N HIS A 356 9.78 16.28 1.14
CA HIS A 356 10.42 15.72 2.33
C HIS A 356 11.69 16.49 2.71
N THR A 357 11.94 16.61 4.00
CA THR A 357 13.16 17.16 4.58
C THR A 357 13.54 16.35 5.81
N LEU A 358 14.81 15.98 5.94
CA LEU A 358 15.36 15.41 7.16
C LEU A 358 16.04 16.50 7.95
N ARG A 359 15.49 16.83 9.13
CA ARG A 359 16.09 17.74 10.10
C ARG A 359 16.83 16.96 11.16
N VAL A 360 18.11 17.22 11.30
CA VAL A 360 19.00 16.62 12.31
C VAL A 360 19.25 17.62 13.41
N VAL A 361 19.06 17.22 14.66
CA VAL A 361 19.30 18.03 15.86
C VAL A 361 20.36 17.33 16.74
N ASP A 362 21.47 17.99 17.02
CA ASP A 362 22.47 17.58 18.02
C ASP A 362 21.87 17.86 19.41
N LEU A 363 21.63 16.80 20.18
CA LEU A 363 20.96 16.91 21.50
C LEU A 363 21.82 17.55 22.57
N ALA A 364 23.15 17.55 22.44
CA ALA A 364 24.07 18.15 23.39
C ALA A 364 24.25 19.66 23.14
N LYS A 365 24.30 20.07 21.86
CA LYS A 365 24.55 21.46 21.45
C LYS A 365 23.29 22.23 21.17
N ASN A 366 22.17 21.54 21.01
CA ASN A 366 20.89 22.10 20.49
C ASN A 366 21.05 22.82 19.13
N ASP A 367 22.01 22.35 18.31
CA ASP A 367 22.24 22.82 16.95
C ASP A 367 21.46 21.94 15.97
N SER A 368 20.88 22.54 14.94
CA SER A 368 20.07 21.82 13.96
C SER A 368 20.39 22.22 12.52
N HIS A 369 20.23 21.25 11.61
CA HIS A 369 20.35 21.49 10.17
C HIS A 369 19.47 20.56 9.36
N ASP A 370 19.13 20.99 8.15
CA ASP A 370 18.35 20.21 7.20
C ASP A 370 19.27 19.57 6.15
N ILE A 371 19.07 18.28 5.85
CA ILE A 371 19.76 17.61 4.74
C ILE A 371 19.07 18.04 3.44
N LYS A 372 19.84 18.66 2.53
CA LYS A 372 19.32 19.24 1.28
C LYS A 372 19.46 18.30 0.09
N PHE A 373 18.53 18.42 -0.84
CA PHE A 373 18.48 17.71 -2.13
C PHE A 373 18.05 18.70 -3.21
N ASP A 374 18.50 18.49 -4.45
CA ASP A 374 18.38 19.47 -5.55
C ASP A 374 17.21 19.18 -6.51
N GLU A 375 16.64 17.95 -6.52
CA GLU A 375 15.54 17.61 -7.41
C GLU A 375 14.23 18.29 -6.99
N GLN A 376 13.39 18.62 -7.98
CA GLN A 376 12.12 19.33 -7.76
C GLN A 376 11.04 18.49 -7.06
N ALA A 377 11.14 17.16 -7.18
CA ALA A 377 10.22 16.20 -6.56
C ALA A 377 10.98 14.92 -6.24
N TYR A 378 10.92 14.51 -4.99
CA TYR A 378 11.61 13.31 -4.47
C TYR A 378 10.94 12.81 -3.20
N THR A 379 11.33 11.64 -2.76
CA THR A 379 10.91 11.06 -1.48
C THR A 379 12.11 10.66 -0.63
N LEU A 380 11.94 10.80 0.69
CA LEU A 380 12.89 10.36 1.72
C LEU A 380 12.19 9.43 2.69
N ASN A 381 12.92 8.41 3.18
CA ASN A 381 12.45 7.57 4.26
C ASN A 381 13.62 7.22 5.19
N PHE A 382 13.34 6.99 6.47
CA PHE A 382 14.32 6.42 7.36
C PHE A 382 14.74 5.03 6.85
N GLY A 383 16.05 4.74 6.89
CA GLY A 383 16.60 3.43 6.57
C GLY A 383 16.61 2.50 7.79
N GLY A 384 17.31 1.39 7.66
CA GLY A 384 17.48 0.41 8.74
C GLY A 384 18.40 0.94 9.87
N ASN A 385 17.88 1.83 10.71
CA ASN A 385 18.58 2.40 11.87
C ASN A 385 18.31 1.52 13.10
N ALA A 386 18.85 0.29 13.13
CA ALA A 386 18.57 -0.66 14.20
C ALA A 386 19.41 -0.44 15.47
N GLU A 387 20.58 0.23 15.36
CA GLU A 387 21.45 0.53 16.49
C GLU A 387 21.15 1.94 17.05
N PHE A 388 20.87 2.00 18.36
CA PHE A 388 20.65 3.28 19.05
C PHE A 388 21.96 4.08 19.19
N ASN A 389 23.06 3.41 19.54
CA ASN A 389 24.36 4.03 19.77
C ASN A 389 25.15 4.19 18.46
N THR A 390 24.74 5.15 17.65
CA THR A 390 25.43 5.46 16.39
C THR A 390 25.38 6.96 16.09
N ARG A 391 26.40 7.45 15.37
CA ARG A 391 26.39 8.80 14.77
C ARG A 391 25.95 8.79 13.30
N LEU A 392 25.75 7.59 12.73
CA LEU A 392 25.35 7.44 11.34
C LEU A 392 23.83 7.32 11.24
N LEU A 393 23.22 8.23 10.50
CA LEU A 393 21.81 8.13 10.09
C LEU A 393 21.73 7.44 8.73
N ARG A 394 21.08 6.30 8.66
CA ARG A 394 20.74 5.67 7.37
C ARG A 394 19.40 6.16 6.89
N PHE A 395 19.32 6.60 5.64
CA PHE A 395 18.08 6.98 4.99
C PHE A 395 18.07 6.59 3.52
N SER A 396 16.89 6.48 2.93
CA SER A 396 16.71 6.27 1.49
C SER A 396 16.20 7.53 0.82
N TYR A 397 16.62 7.72 -0.43
CA TYR A 397 16.23 8.79 -1.33
C TYR A 397 15.85 8.19 -2.68
N SER A 398 14.79 8.69 -3.31
CA SER A 398 14.51 8.44 -4.72
C SER A 398 13.64 9.55 -5.29
N SER A 399 13.60 9.63 -6.64
CA SER A 399 12.62 10.42 -7.38
C SER A 399 12.00 9.55 -8.47
N MET A 400 11.09 10.08 -9.27
CA MET A 400 10.55 9.32 -10.41
C MET A 400 11.61 8.95 -11.46
N VAL A 401 12.78 9.61 -11.42
CA VAL A 401 13.90 9.38 -12.35
C VAL A 401 15.19 8.94 -11.66
N THR A 402 15.37 9.21 -10.38
CA THR A 402 16.55 8.75 -9.63
C THR A 402 16.23 7.46 -8.91
N PRO A 403 16.93 6.33 -9.23
CA PRO A 403 16.75 5.04 -8.56
C PRO A 403 16.92 5.14 -7.05
N GLN A 404 16.23 4.25 -6.32
CA GLN A 404 16.33 4.22 -4.87
C GLN A 404 17.79 4.11 -4.43
N SER A 405 18.22 5.09 -3.64
CA SER A 405 19.58 5.27 -3.15
C SER A 405 19.57 5.27 -1.64
N THR A 406 20.36 4.41 -1.01
CA THR A 406 20.54 4.37 0.44
C THR A 406 21.82 5.05 0.82
N TYR A 407 21.74 5.98 1.73
CA TYR A 407 22.86 6.77 2.24
C TYR A 407 23.07 6.51 3.73
N ASP A 408 24.34 6.54 4.14
CA ASP A 408 24.74 6.76 5.52
C ASP A 408 25.22 8.21 5.65
N TYR A 409 24.62 8.93 6.59
CA TYR A 409 24.89 10.32 6.88
C TYR A 409 25.55 10.45 8.25
N ASP A 410 26.81 10.89 8.28
CA ASP A 410 27.48 11.20 9.53
C ASP A 410 26.96 12.53 10.08
N MET A 411 26.17 12.46 11.14
CA MET A 411 25.48 13.61 11.72
C MET A 411 26.45 14.60 12.39
N THR A 412 27.69 14.16 12.71
CA THR A 412 28.74 15.02 13.29
C THR A 412 29.49 15.80 12.23
N THR A 413 29.92 15.11 11.16
CA THR A 413 30.70 15.74 10.06
C THR A 413 29.80 16.31 8.97
N ARG A 414 28.52 15.99 8.98
CA ARG A 414 27.50 16.36 7.97
C ARG A 414 27.83 15.81 6.57
N GLN A 415 28.56 14.72 6.48
CA GLN A 415 28.90 14.07 5.23
C GLN A 415 27.95 12.93 4.91
N ARG A 416 27.55 12.83 3.63
CA ARG A 416 26.65 11.82 3.10
C ARG A 416 27.43 10.86 2.21
N THR A 417 27.38 9.56 2.53
CA THR A 417 28.00 8.48 1.74
C THR A 417 26.92 7.63 1.10
N LEU A 418 26.97 7.46 -0.23
CA LEU A 418 26.11 6.53 -0.95
C LEU A 418 26.56 5.10 -0.64
N MET A 419 25.71 4.32 0.00
CA MET A 419 25.99 2.93 0.38
C MET A 419 25.50 1.94 -0.66
N LYS A 420 24.31 2.19 -1.25
CA LYS A 420 23.75 1.37 -2.31
C LYS A 420 22.79 2.23 -3.15
N GLN A 421 22.85 2.08 -4.46
CA GLN A 421 21.81 2.55 -5.37
C GLN A 421 21.20 1.33 -6.08
N GLN A 422 19.90 1.34 -6.25
CA GLN A 422 19.21 0.31 -7.04
C GLN A 422 19.79 0.30 -8.45
N GLU A 423 20.35 -0.82 -8.83
CA GLU A 423 20.86 -1.02 -10.19
C GLU A 423 19.69 -1.25 -11.14
N VAL A 424 19.64 -0.49 -12.22
CA VAL A 424 18.67 -0.64 -13.29
C VAL A 424 19.42 -1.11 -14.53
N LEU A 425 19.28 -2.39 -14.84
CA LEU A 425 19.96 -3.00 -15.97
C LEU A 425 19.41 -2.49 -17.31
N GLY A 426 20.08 -2.82 -18.41
CA GLY A 426 19.63 -2.44 -19.75
C GLY A 426 19.97 -1.00 -20.18
N GLY A 427 20.98 -0.37 -19.52
CA GLY A 427 21.50 0.93 -19.95
C GLY A 427 20.66 2.13 -19.50
N TYR A 428 19.97 2.03 -18.37
CA TYR A 428 19.23 3.17 -17.80
C TYR A 428 20.17 4.34 -17.49
N ASN A 429 19.76 5.53 -17.94
CA ASN A 429 20.43 6.78 -17.61
C ASN A 429 19.36 7.81 -17.19
N PRO A 430 19.35 8.27 -15.91
CA PRO A 430 18.37 9.25 -15.42
C PRO A 430 18.39 10.56 -16.21
N ALA A 431 19.56 10.93 -16.80
CA ALA A 431 19.68 12.11 -17.65
C ALA A 431 18.83 12.07 -18.91
N ASN A 432 18.30 10.90 -19.31
CA ASN A 432 17.39 10.76 -20.45
C ASN A 432 15.93 11.04 -20.10
N TYR A 433 15.62 11.33 -18.86
CA TYR A 433 14.26 11.57 -18.39
C TYR A 433 14.14 12.95 -17.75
N VAL A 434 12.94 13.44 -17.68
CA VAL A 434 12.59 14.75 -17.10
C VAL A 434 11.53 14.54 -16.04
N ILE A 435 11.64 15.30 -14.94
CA ILE A 435 10.61 15.41 -13.92
C ILE A 435 10.17 16.86 -13.82
N GLU A 436 8.86 17.07 -13.81
CA GLU A 436 8.25 18.39 -13.60
C GLU A 436 7.26 18.36 -12.45
N ARG A 437 7.20 19.42 -11.69
CA ARG A 437 6.17 19.65 -10.68
C ARG A 437 5.22 20.74 -11.15
N LEU A 438 4.02 20.33 -11.52
CA LEU A 438 2.96 21.18 -12.03
C LEU A 438 1.91 21.47 -10.95
N THR A 439 0.98 22.38 -11.28
CA THR A 439 -0.12 22.73 -10.38
C THR A 439 -1.44 22.76 -11.16
N ALA A 440 -2.39 21.93 -10.76
CA ALA A 440 -3.77 22.03 -11.19
C ALA A 440 -4.55 22.96 -10.26
N THR A 441 -5.68 23.50 -10.73
CA THR A 441 -6.57 24.33 -9.91
C THR A 441 -7.92 23.63 -9.79
N SER A 442 -8.26 23.16 -8.60
CA SER A 442 -9.56 22.55 -8.30
C SER A 442 -10.69 23.58 -8.39
N PRO A 443 -11.96 23.18 -8.60
CA PRO A 443 -13.08 24.12 -8.73
C PRO A 443 -13.26 25.08 -7.54
N ASP A 444 -12.81 24.72 -6.36
CA ASP A 444 -12.81 25.58 -5.17
C ASP A 444 -11.60 26.51 -5.06
N GLY A 445 -10.76 26.58 -6.09
CA GLY A 445 -9.54 27.39 -6.14
C GLY A 445 -8.30 26.74 -5.53
N THR A 446 -8.42 25.56 -4.93
CA THR A 446 -7.32 24.83 -4.30
C THR A 446 -6.24 24.46 -5.33
N LYS A 447 -4.98 24.70 -4.99
CA LYS A 447 -3.82 24.39 -5.84
C LYS A 447 -3.34 22.97 -5.55
N VAL A 448 -3.53 22.08 -6.53
CA VAL A 448 -3.22 20.64 -6.43
C VAL A 448 -1.90 20.36 -7.14
N PRO A 449 -0.84 19.91 -6.44
CA PRO A 449 0.40 19.55 -7.10
C PRO A 449 0.22 18.29 -7.96
N VAL A 450 0.90 18.28 -9.11
CA VAL A 450 0.99 17.12 -10.00
C VAL A 450 2.44 16.92 -10.39
N THR A 451 3.01 15.75 -10.07
CA THR A 451 4.36 15.40 -10.51
C THR A 451 4.27 14.59 -11.79
N VAL A 452 5.00 15.01 -12.82
CA VAL A 452 5.01 14.35 -14.13
C VAL A 452 6.43 13.94 -14.49
N ALA A 453 6.62 12.70 -14.96
CA ALA A 453 7.89 12.24 -15.50
C ALA A 453 7.70 11.69 -16.92
N TYR A 454 8.68 11.93 -17.79
CA TYR A 454 8.69 11.47 -19.17
C TYR A 454 10.12 11.40 -19.73
N LYS A 455 10.29 10.67 -20.83
CA LYS A 455 11.57 10.59 -21.54
C LYS A 455 11.84 11.88 -22.31
N LYS A 456 13.09 12.35 -22.37
CA LYS A 456 13.51 13.48 -23.22
C LYS A 456 13.09 13.26 -24.67
N GLY A 457 12.61 14.31 -25.31
CA GLY A 457 11.97 14.24 -26.63
C GLY A 457 10.45 14.12 -26.58
N PHE A 458 9.84 14.02 -25.39
CA PHE A 458 8.39 14.13 -25.24
C PHE A 458 7.87 15.46 -25.76
N VAL A 459 6.85 15.42 -26.63
CA VAL A 459 6.31 16.63 -27.29
C VAL A 459 4.95 16.97 -26.69
N LYS A 460 4.85 18.14 -26.09
CA LYS A 460 3.59 18.68 -25.53
C LYS A 460 2.70 19.26 -26.63
N ASN A 461 2.15 18.40 -27.48
CA ASN A 461 1.26 18.77 -28.59
C ASN A 461 -0.17 18.21 -28.42
N GLY A 462 -0.47 17.58 -27.29
CA GLY A 462 -1.73 16.93 -27.02
C GLY A 462 -1.92 15.55 -27.63
N GLN A 463 -0.89 14.97 -28.27
CA GLN A 463 -1.01 13.66 -28.95
C GLN A 463 -0.32 12.52 -28.19
N ALA A 464 0.47 12.81 -27.18
CA ALA A 464 1.16 11.81 -26.40
C ALA A 464 0.22 11.13 -25.39
N PRO A 465 0.43 9.84 -25.08
CA PRO A 465 -0.30 9.16 -24.03
C PRO A 465 0.17 9.61 -22.64
N VAL A 466 -0.75 9.62 -21.69
CA VAL A 466 -0.47 9.86 -20.26
C VAL A 466 -1.13 8.76 -19.44
N LEU A 467 -0.43 8.26 -18.42
CA LEU A 467 -1.02 7.50 -17.32
C LEU A 467 -1.00 8.38 -16.08
N LEU A 468 -2.20 8.75 -15.58
CA LEU A 468 -2.38 9.54 -14.37
C LEU A 468 -2.78 8.64 -13.21
N TYR A 469 -2.00 8.67 -12.15
CA TYR A 469 -2.20 7.90 -10.92
C TYR A 469 -2.67 8.78 -9.77
N GLY A 470 -3.53 8.25 -8.89
CA GLY A 470 -3.93 8.90 -7.64
C GLY A 470 -4.46 7.91 -6.61
N TYR A 471 -4.58 8.38 -5.36
CA TYR A 471 -5.12 7.59 -4.25
C TYR A 471 -6.14 8.39 -3.42
N GLY A 472 -5.69 9.36 -2.61
CA GLY A 472 -6.52 10.37 -1.95
C GLY A 472 -7.30 9.89 -0.73
N SER A 473 -6.78 8.99 0.08
CA SER A 473 -7.43 8.48 1.30
C SER A 473 -6.40 8.13 2.39
N TYR A 474 -6.87 7.99 3.63
CA TYR A 474 -6.15 7.46 4.79
C TYR A 474 -4.86 8.20 5.15
N ALA A 475 -4.76 9.48 4.83
CA ALA A 475 -3.54 10.27 5.03
C ALA A 475 -2.30 9.71 4.28
N ILE A 476 -2.49 8.81 3.29
CA ILE A 476 -1.40 8.22 2.53
C ILE A 476 -0.96 9.18 1.42
N PRO A 477 0.26 9.76 1.49
CA PRO A 477 0.77 10.62 0.44
C PRO A 477 1.23 9.78 -0.76
N MET A 478 1.08 10.32 -1.97
CA MET A 478 1.58 9.70 -3.18
C MET A 478 2.96 10.26 -3.54
N ASP A 479 3.98 9.76 -2.84
CA ASP A 479 5.34 10.25 -3.03
C ASP A 479 5.92 9.86 -4.39
N PRO A 480 6.66 10.75 -5.06
CA PRO A 480 7.20 10.56 -6.40
C PRO A 480 8.49 9.69 -6.40
N GLY A 481 8.37 8.45 -5.93
CA GLY A 481 9.48 7.50 -5.89
C GLY A 481 9.76 6.83 -7.23
N PHE A 482 10.95 6.24 -7.36
CA PHE A 482 11.39 5.50 -8.55
C PHE A 482 10.63 4.18 -8.74
N SER A 483 10.36 3.86 -10.00
CA SER A 483 9.90 2.53 -10.41
C SER A 483 10.46 2.17 -11.79
N ALA A 484 11.28 1.14 -11.85
CA ALA A 484 11.84 0.64 -13.12
C ALA A 484 10.75 0.16 -14.09
N SER A 485 9.58 -0.26 -13.58
CA SER A 485 8.46 -0.69 -14.42
C SER A 485 7.88 0.46 -15.24
N ARG A 486 7.83 1.68 -14.68
CA ARG A 486 7.31 2.87 -15.37
C ARG A 486 8.12 3.25 -16.60
N LEU A 487 9.38 2.83 -16.66
CA LEU A 487 10.24 3.03 -17.83
C LEU A 487 9.65 2.38 -19.10
N SER A 488 8.95 1.25 -18.96
CA SER A 488 8.28 0.60 -20.09
C SER A 488 7.18 1.47 -20.71
N LEU A 489 6.53 2.32 -19.94
CA LEU A 489 5.59 3.30 -20.46
C LEU A 489 6.31 4.52 -21.02
N MET A 490 7.27 5.10 -20.28
CA MET A 490 7.98 6.31 -20.70
C MET A 490 8.83 6.07 -21.96
N ASP A 491 9.40 4.88 -22.14
CA ASP A 491 10.14 4.52 -23.35
C ASP A 491 9.24 4.38 -24.57
N ARG A 492 7.92 4.20 -24.38
CA ARG A 492 6.89 4.22 -25.41
C ARG A 492 6.25 5.59 -25.64
N GLY A 493 6.85 6.66 -25.08
CA GLY A 493 6.38 8.02 -25.24
C GLY A 493 5.25 8.43 -24.30
N PHE A 494 4.92 7.64 -23.27
CA PHE A 494 4.03 8.10 -22.20
C PHE A 494 4.70 9.15 -21.32
N ALA A 495 3.90 10.09 -20.82
CA ALA A 495 4.20 10.71 -19.56
C ALA A 495 3.48 9.94 -18.43
N TYR A 496 4.16 9.74 -17.29
CA TYR A 496 3.57 9.20 -16.08
C TYR A 496 3.34 10.34 -15.09
N ALA A 497 2.11 10.51 -14.64
CA ALA A 497 1.73 11.60 -13.74
C ALA A 497 1.19 11.07 -12.41
N ILE A 498 1.50 11.74 -11.32
CA ILE A 498 0.95 11.50 -9.99
C ILE A 498 0.22 12.77 -9.55
N ALA A 499 -1.08 12.66 -9.29
CA ALA A 499 -1.88 13.73 -8.71
C ALA A 499 -1.81 13.65 -7.18
N HIS A 500 -1.27 14.69 -6.54
CA HIS A 500 -1.14 14.78 -5.08
C HIS A 500 -2.42 15.39 -4.49
N ILE A 501 -3.52 14.65 -4.63
CA ILE A 501 -4.87 15.11 -4.29
C ILE A 501 -5.14 15.13 -2.79
N ARG A 502 -6.14 15.90 -2.36
CA ARG A 502 -6.63 15.89 -0.97
C ARG A 502 -7.08 14.50 -0.55
N GLY A 503 -6.92 14.19 0.75
CA GLY A 503 -7.13 12.87 1.34
C GLY A 503 -5.83 12.10 1.62
N GLY A 504 -4.69 12.53 1.00
CA GLY A 504 -3.34 12.20 1.43
C GLY A 504 -2.75 13.28 2.33
N THR A 505 -1.50 13.10 2.78
CA THR A 505 -0.74 14.12 3.53
C THR A 505 0.32 14.81 2.66
N ASP A 506 0.11 14.86 1.34
CA ASP A 506 1.06 15.41 0.38
C ASP A 506 1.43 16.86 0.68
N LEU A 507 0.50 17.67 1.17
CA LEU A 507 0.74 19.04 1.64
C LEU A 507 0.53 19.24 3.16
N GLY A 508 0.67 18.16 3.95
CA GLY A 508 0.47 18.20 5.40
C GLY A 508 -0.84 17.54 5.84
N TYR A 509 -1.10 17.55 7.15
CA TYR A 509 -2.25 16.82 7.71
C TYR A 509 -3.59 17.48 7.39
N SER A 510 -3.62 18.81 7.25
CA SER A 510 -4.82 19.53 6.81
C SER A 510 -5.28 19.13 5.40
N TRP A 511 -4.33 18.71 4.55
CA TRP A 511 -4.61 18.21 3.20
C TRP A 511 -5.39 16.88 3.23
N TYR A 512 -5.08 16.03 4.20
CA TYR A 512 -5.86 14.84 4.51
C TYR A 512 -7.27 15.17 4.96
N GLU A 513 -7.42 16.08 5.94
CA GLU A 513 -8.72 16.44 6.50
C GLU A 513 -9.67 17.08 5.48
N ASP A 514 -9.12 17.75 4.48
CA ASP A 514 -9.89 18.36 3.40
C ASP A 514 -10.30 17.38 2.29
N GLY A 515 -9.92 16.11 2.40
CA GLY A 515 -10.27 15.04 1.46
C GLY A 515 -10.97 13.83 2.08
N LYS A 516 -11.52 13.94 3.31
CA LYS A 516 -12.22 12.85 3.99
C LYS A 516 -13.60 13.22 4.50
N LEU A 517 -14.36 12.24 5.02
CA LEU A 517 -15.70 12.45 5.55
C LEU A 517 -16.57 13.25 4.56
N LEU A 518 -17.29 14.27 5.03
CA LEU A 518 -18.14 15.13 4.19
C LEU A 518 -17.36 16.00 3.19
N LYS A 519 -16.03 15.89 3.15
CA LYS A 519 -15.17 16.56 2.17
C LYS A 519 -14.56 15.59 1.14
N LYS A 520 -14.92 14.30 1.18
CA LYS A 520 -14.34 13.25 0.31
C LYS A 520 -14.40 13.59 -1.19
N LYS A 521 -15.46 14.24 -1.65
CA LYS A 521 -15.59 14.66 -3.05
C LYS A 521 -14.50 15.62 -3.54
N ASN A 522 -13.77 16.27 -2.63
CA ASN A 522 -12.64 17.12 -3.00
C ASN A 522 -11.52 16.30 -3.65
N SER A 523 -11.27 15.05 -3.17
CA SER A 523 -10.29 14.15 -3.79
C SER A 523 -10.63 13.90 -5.27
N PHE A 524 -11.90 13.68 -5.59
CA PHE A 524 -12.37 13.42 -6.96
C PHE A 524 -12.26 14.66 -7.84
N ARG A 525 -12.64 15.84 -7.32
CA ARG A 525 -12.52 17.13 -8.01
C ARG A 525 -11.07 17.49 -8.31
N ASP A 526 -10.17 17.26 -7.37
CA ASP A 526 -8.74 17.49 -7.53
C ASP A 526 -8.14 16.61 -8.62
N PHE A 527 -8.57 15.33 -8.69
CA PHE A 527 -8.10 14.40 -9.71
C PHE A 527 -8.61 14.77 -11.11
N ILE A 528 -9.88 15.14 -11.23
CA ILE A 528 -10.47 15.64 -12.48
C ILE A 528 -9.73 16.92 -12.93
N ALA A 529 -9.51 17.86 -12.03
CA ALA A 529 -8.78 19.09 -12.33
C ALA A 529 -7.32 18.82 -12.78
N SER A 530 -6.68 17.79 -12.20
CA SER A 530 -5.36 17.34 -12.62
C SER A 530 -5.37 16.78 -14.04
N ALA A 531 -6.37 15.99 -14.39
CA ALA A 531 -6.57 15.47 -15.75
C ALA A 531 -6.83 16.60 -16.76
N GLU A 532 -7.72 17.52 -16.44
CA GLU A 532 -8.05 18.68 -17.27
C GLU A 532 -6.84 19.59 -17.48
N MET A 533 -6.03 19.81 -16.44
CA MET A 533 -4.79 20.60 -16.54
C MET A 533 -3.78 19.93 -17.49
N LEU A 534 -3.59 18.60 -17.43
CA LEU A 534 -2.70 17.88 -18.33
C LEU A 534 -3.16 17.98 -19.81
N ILE A 535 -4.46 17.96 -20.05
CA ILE A 535 -5.06 18.17 -21.37
C ILE A 535 -4.85 19.63 -21.83
N ALA A 536 -5.17 20.60 -21.00
CA ALA A 536 -5.04 22.02 -21.31
C ALA A 536 -3.58 22.43 -21.61
N GLN A 537 -2.62 21.84 -20.87
CA GLN A 537 -1.19 22.05 -21.10
C GLN A 537 -0.62 21.18 -22.24
N LYS A 538 -1.49 20.49 -22.99
CA LYS A 538 -1.13 19.67 -24.17
C LYS A 538 -0.16 18.51 -23.87
N PHE A 539 -0.15 17.98 -22.66
CA PHE A 539 0.52 16.72 -22.39
C PHE A 539 -0.19 15.57 -23.08
N THR A 540 -1.53 15.64 -23.19
CA THR A 540 -2.37 14.57 -23.74
C THR A 540 -3.72 15.13 -24.23
N ASN A 541 -4.61 14.22 -24.63
CA ASN A 541 -6.02 14.47 -24.90
C ASN A 541 -6.88 13.33 -24.34
N PRO A 542 -8.23 13.46 -24.27
CA PRO A 542 -9.10 12.40 -23.72
C PRO A 542 -8.93 11.03 -24.38
N GLY A 543 -8.61 10.97 -25.68
CA GLY A 543 -8.38 9.72 -26.43
C GLY A 543 -7.04 9.04 -26.10
N LYS A 544 -6.16 9.69 -25.30
CA LYS A 544 -4.82 9.22 -24.95
C LYS A 544 -4.55 9.25 -23.45
N LEU A 545 -5.52 9.64 -22.63
CA LEU A 545 -5.40 9.68 -21.18
C LEU A 545 -5.90 8.37 -20.56
N ALA A 546 -4.99 7.63 -19.92
CA ALA A 546 -5.30 6.51 -19.05
C ALA A 546 -5.20 6.93 -17.58
N ILE A 547 -6.04 6.35 -16.72
CA ILE A 547 -5.98 6.56 -15.27
C ILE A 547 -5.83 5.23 -14.52
N GLU A 548 -5.19 5.28 -13.37
CA GLU A 548 -4.96 4.11 -12.52
C GLU A 548 -5.17 4.44 -11.05
N GLY A 549 -5.82 3.53 -10.32
CA GLY A 549 -5.98 3.58 -8.88
C GLY A 549 -6.35 2.22 -8.29
N ALA A 550 -5.90 1.95 -7.07
CA ALA A 550 -6.15 0.67 -6.40
C ALA A 550 -6.75 0.88 -5.00
N SER A 551 -7.56 -0.07 -4.51
CA SER A 551 -8.21 0.01 -3.20
C SER A 551 -9.09 1.28 -3.10
N ALA A 552 -8.86 2.18 -2.15
CA ALA A 552 -9.50 3.50 -2.14
C ALA A 552 -9.14 4.38 -3.36
N GLY A 553 -7.99 4.13 -4.03
CA GLY A 553 -7.72 4.67 -5.36
C GLY A 553 -8.62 4.07 -6.44
N GLY A 554 -9.12 2.86 -6.24
CA GLY A 554 -10.17 2.24 -7.05
C GLY A 554 -11.52 2.95 -6.89
N LEU A 555 -11.88 3.37 -5.66
CA LEU A 555 -12.99 4.28 -5.42
C LEU A 555 -12.80 5.60 -6.20
N LEU A 556 -11.61 6.19 -6.14
CA LEU A 556 -11.27 7.41 -6.87
C LEU A 556 -11.56 7.25 -8.37
N VAL A 557 -10.91 6.27 -9.03
CA VAL A 557 -11.05 6.11 -10.49
C VAL A 557 -12.47 5.69 -10.89
N GLY A 558 -13.18 4.94 -10.05
CA GLY A 558 -14.58 4.61 -10.24
C GLY A 558 -15.49 5.85 -10.18
N ALA A 559 -15.35 6.68 -9.16
CA ALA A 559 -16.16 7.89 -8.98
C ALA A 559 -15.92 8.93 -10.09
N VAL A 560 -14.66 9.15 -10.50
CA VAL A 560 -14.36 10.10 -11.59
C VAL A 560 -14.80 9.56 -12.94
N SER A 561 -14.80 8.25 -13.15
CA SER A 561 -15.32 7.63 -14.38
C SER A 561 -16.85 7.76 -14.52
N ASN A 562 -17.58 7.73 -13.40
CA ASN A 562 -19.01 8.02 -13.40
C ASN A 562 -19.29 9.51 -13.68
N THR A 563 -18.44 10.40 -13.13
CA THR A 563 -18.65 11.85 -13.21
C THR A 563 -18.23 12.42 -14.56
N ARG A 564 -17.10 11.96 -15.11
CA ARG A 564 -16.50 12.48 -16.35
C ARG A 564 -15.96 11.32 -17.22
N PRO A 565 -16.84 10.43 -17.69
CA PRO A 565 -16.45 9.32 -18.56
C PRO A 565 -15.82 9.79 -19.90
N ASP A 566 -16.07 11.04 -20.28
CA ASP A 566 -15.58 11.69 -21.50
C ASP A 566 -14.08 12.01 -21.45
N LEU A 567 -13.49 12.12 -20.26
CA LEU A 567 -12.08 12.54 -20.09
C LEU A 567 -11.06 11.42 -20.28
N PHE A 568 -11.48 10.15 -20.16
CA PHE A 568 -10.55 9.04 -20.04
C PHE A 568 -10.73 8.02 -21.17
N LYS A 569 -9.62 7.58 -21.75
CA LYS A 569 -9.59 6.50 -22.73
C LYS A 569 -9.59 5.11 -22.08
N ALA A 570 -8.87 5.00 -20.96
CA ALA A 570 -8.72 3.74 -20.24
C ALA A 570 -8.67 3.98 -18.72
N VAL A 571 -9.21 3.02 -17.97
CA VAL A 571 -9.23 2.98 -16.51
C VAL A 571 -8.67 1.65 -16.04
N ILE A 572 -7.68 1.70 -15.16
CA ILE A 572 -7.13 0.54 -14.48
C ILE A 572 -7.57 0.63 -13.01
N ALA A 573 -8.45 -0.27 -12.59
CA ALA A 573 -9.00 -0.31 -11.24
C ALA A 573 -8.56 -1.59 -10.53
N GLY A 574 -7.58 -1.47 -9.62
CA GLY A 574 -7.07 -2.59 -8.85
C GLY A 574 -7.79 -2.74 -7.52
N VAL A 575 -8.25 -3.96 -7.18
CA VAL A 575 -8.93 -4.29 -5.91
C VAL A 575 -9.87 -3.16 -5.44
N PRO A 576 -10.77 -2.65 -6.31
CA PRO A 576 -11.39 -1.35 -6.14
C PRO A 576 -12.51 -1.36 -5.11
N PHE A 577 -12.46 -0.40 -4.17
CA PHE A 577 -13.51 -0.14 -3.18
C PHE A 577 -14.64 0.67 -3.83
N VAL A 578 -15.67 -0.01 -4.32
CA VAL A 578 -16.68 0.59 -5.21
C VAL A 578 -18.12 0.48 -4.73
N ASP A 579 -18.43 -0.40 -3.79
CA ASP A 579 -19.78 -0.51 -3.17
C ASP A 579 -19.74 0.02 -1.74
N VAL A 580 -19.38 1.30 -1.61
CA VAL A 580 -19.03 1.98 -0.36
C VAL A 580 -20.11 1.82 0.70
N VAL A 581 -21.37 2.08 0.34
CA VAL A 581 -22.48 2.04 1.29
C VAL A 581 -22.72 0.63 1.82
N SER A 582 -22.80 -0.37 0.93
CA SER A 582 -23.09 -1.75 1.34
C SER A 582 -21.95 -2.37 2.15
N SER A 583 -20.70 -2.01 1.84
CA SER A 583 -19.55 -2.53 2.57
C SER A 583 -19.43 -1.91 3.95
N LEU A 584 -19.65 -0.60 4.11
CA LEU A 584 -19.53 0.06 5.40
C LEU A 584 -20.73 -0.23 6.33
N GLN A 585 -21.91 -0.56 5.78
CA GLN A 585 -23.05 -1.01 6.58
C GLN A 585 -22.88 -2.44 7.11
N ASP A 586 -22.00 -3.25 6.55
CA ASP A 586 -21.75 -4.61 7.00
C ASP A 586 -20.55 -4.66 7.97
N LYS A 587 -20.85 -4.60 9.27
CA LYS A 587 -19.83 -4.64 10.34
C LYS A 587 -19.08 -5.98 10.44
N THR A 588 -19.43 -6.98 9.64
CA THR A 588 -18.68 -8.24 9.59
C THR A 588 -17.50 -8.19 8.61
N ILE A 589 -17.47 -7.18 7.74
CA ILE A 589 -16.37 -6.97 6.79
C ILE A 589 -15.17 -6.35 7.54
N PRO A 590 -13.96 -6.86 7.31
CA PRO A 590 -12.75 -6.21 7.81
C PRO A 590 -12.70 -4.72 7.40
N LEU A 591 -12.20 -3.88 8.29
CA LEU A 591 -12.09 -2.42 8.16
C LEU A 591 -13.41 -1.63 8.25
N SER A 592 -14.60 -2.20 8.05
CA SER A 592 -15.86 -1.45 8.03
C SER A 592 -16.07 -0.54 9.26
N THR A 593 -15.65 -0.97 10.45
CA THR A 593 -15.75 -0.17 11.68
C THR A 593 -14.65 0.88 11.79
N THR A 594 -13.45 0.60 11.31
CA THR A 594 -12.31 1.54 11.34
C THR A 594 -12.40 2.59 10.25
N ASP A 595 -13.05 2.27 9.14
CA ASP A 595 -13.25 3.17 8.00
C ASP A 595 -14.27 4.28 8.25
N ALA A 596 -15.03 4.18 9.34
CA ALA A 596 -15.92 5.27 9.77
C ALA A 596 -15.17 6.60 10.02
N ASP A 597 -13.89 6.55 10.43
CA ASP A 597 -13.04 7.74 10.58
C ASP A 597 -12.61 8.35 9.24
N GLU A 598 -12.66 7.59 8.14
CA GLU A 598 -12.29 8.06 6.79
C GLU A 598 -13.50 8.50 5.97
N PHE A 599 -14.56 7.68 5.93
CA PHE A 599 -15.71 7.90 5.05
C PHE A 599 -16.95 8.38 5.79
N GLY A 600 -17.03 8.17 7.11
CA GLY A 600 -18.19 8.47 7.95
C GLY A 600 -18.95 7.21 8.40
N ASP A 601 -19.74 7.38 9.44
CA ASP A 601 -20.56 6.31 9.99
C ASP A 601 -21.86 6.14 9.16
N PRO A 602 -22.05 5.00 8.43
CA PRO A 602 -23.22 4.80 7.58
C PRO A 602 -24.54 4.67 8.37
N GLU A 603 -24.52 4.56 9.70
CA GLU A 603 -25.69 4.58 10.56
C GLU A 603 -26.20 6.00 10.84
N LYS A 604 -25.47 7.04 10.41
CA LYS A 604 -25.88 8.43 10.44
C LYS A 604 -26.33 8.87 9.04
N GLN A 605 -27.55 9.39 8.94
CA GLN A 605 -28.19 9.75 7.67
C GLN A 605 -27.32 10.67 6.80
N GLU A 606 -26.69 11.68 7.39
CA GLU A 606 -25.84 12.64 6.69
C GLU A 606 -24.67 11.95 5.97
N TYR A 607 -23.96 11.02 6.64
CA TYR A 607 -22.86 10.28 6.04
C TYR A 607 -23.35 9.25 5.03
N TYR A 608 -24.44 8.55 5.31
CA TYR A 608 -25.05 7.62 4.37
C TYR A 608 -25.39 8.29 3.04
N GLU A 609 -26.12 9.41 3.07
CA GLU A 609 -26.52 10.17 1.90
C GLU A 609 -25.29 10.69 1.13
N TYR A 610 -24.30 11.20 1.87
CA TYR A 610 -23.07 11.69 1.28
C TYR A 610 -22.26 10.59 0.60
N MET A 611 -22.06 9.44 1.25
CA MET A 611 -21.39 8.27 0.66
C MET A 611 -22.12 7.75 -0.57
N LYS A 612 -23.43 7.60 -0.48
CA LYS A 612 -24.26 7.17 -1.62
C LYS A 612 -24.10 8.10 -2.82
N SER A 613 -23.93 9.40 -2.59
CA SER A 613 -23.78 10.40 -3.65
C SER A 613 -22.48 10.32 -4.46
N TYR A 614 -21.51 9.47 -4.05
CA TYR A 614 -20.26 9.26 -4.78
C TYR A 614 -19.87 7.78 -4.93
N SER A 615 -20.51 6.85 -4.22
CA SER A 615 -20.23 5.41 -4.30
C SER A 615 -20.29 4.95 -5.76
N PRO A 616 -19.20 4.43 -6.35
CA PRO A 616 -19.17 4.10 -7.77
C PRO A 616 -20.27 3.14 -8.20
N TYR A 617 -20.53 2.11 -7.40
CA TYR A 617 -21.59 1.13 -7.70
C TYR A 617 -22.96 1.77 -7.72
N ASP A 618 -23.29 2.63 -6.76
CA ASP A 618 -24.59 3.27 -6.64
C ASP A 618 -24.86 4.27 -7.78
N ASN A 619 -23.81 4.92 -8.28
CA ASN A 619 -23.89 5.97 -9.30
C ASN A 619 -23.61 5.51 -10.73
N VAL A 620 -23.65 4.20 -11.02
CA VAL A 620 -23.61 3.71 -12.39
C VAL A 620 -24.94 4.06 -13.08
N VAL A 621 -24.86 4.81 -14.18
CA VAL A 621 -25.97 5.23 -15.03
C VAL A 621 -25.70 4.84 -16.49
N PRO A 622 -26.73 4.81 -17.38
CA PRO A 622 -26.50 4.58 -18.80
C PRO A 622 -25.57 5.65 -19.42
N ALA A 623 -24.33 5.26 -19.76
CA ALA A 623 -23.30 6.16 -20.29
C ALA A 623 -22.30 5.44 -21.21
N LYS A 624 -21.48 6.19 -21.95
CA LYS A 624 -20.34 5.65 -22.70
C LYS A 624 -19.11 5.65 -21.76
N TYR A 625 -18.99 4.57 -20.97
CA TYR A 625 -17.83 4.39 -20.10
C TYR A 625 -16.55 4.16 -20.90
N PRO A 626 -15.39 4.57 -20.38
CA PRO A 626 -14.07 4.26 -20.98
C PRO A 626 -13.81 2.75 -21.03
N ASN A 627 -12.71 2.32 -21.69
CA ASN A 627 -12.22 0.97 -21.51
C ASN A 627 -11.80 0.77 -20.06
N MET A 628 -12.19 -0.32 -19.42
CA MET A 628 -11.88 -0.61 -18.02
C MET A 628 -11.22 -1.99 -17.87
N TYR A 629 -10.11 -2.03 -17.17
CA TYR A 629 -9.49 -3.26 -16.68
C TYR A 629 -9.56 -3.26 -15.17
N ILE A 630 -10.44 -4.09 -14.66
CA ILE A 630 -10.73 -4.27 -13.24
C ILE A 630 -10.07 -5.56 -12.81
N PHE A 631 -9.20 -5.53 -11.80
CA PHE A 631 -8.60 -6.75 -11.27
C PHE A 631 -8.72 -6.80 -9.76
N SER A 632 -8.91 -8.02 -9.23
CA SER A 632 -9.07 -8.26 -7.80
C SER A 632 -8.70 -9.69 -7.43
N SER A 633 -8.93 -10.07 -6.18
CA SER A 633 -8.60 -11.37 -5.64
C SER A 633 -9.71 -11.94 -4.76
N MET A 634 -9.90 -13.27 -4.82
CA MET A 634 -10.97 -13.96 -4.10
C MET A 634 -10.81 -13.93 -2.57
N ASN A 635 -9.57 -13.89 -2.09
CA ASN A 635 -9.26 -13.88 -0.67
C ASN A 635 -8.89 -12.48 -0.16
N ASP A 636 -9.40 -11.43 -0.82
CA ASP A 636 -9.19 -10.06 -0.38
C ASP A 636 -9.93 -9.81 0.94
N SER A 637 -9.16 -9.53 2.00
CA SER A 637 -9.65 -9.26 3.35
C SER A 637 -9.84 -7.76 3.65
N GLN A 638 -9.60 -6.87 2.67
CA GLN A 638 -9.77 -5.42 2.82
C GLN A 638 -10.93 -4.91 1.97
N VAL A 639 -10.94 -5.28 0.69
CA VAL A 639 -12.03 -4.97 -0.23
C VAL A 639 -12.63 -6.30 -0.71
N PRO A 640 -13.84 -6.64 -0.30
CA PRO A 640 -14.45 -7.93 -0.63
C PRO A 640 -14.51 -8.17 -2.14
N TYR A 641 -14.23 -9.41 -2.57
CA TYR A 641 -14.19 -9.84 -3.97
C TYR A 641 -15.45 -9.47 -4.75
N TRP A 642 -16.59 -9.42 -4.08
CA TRP A 642 -17.88 -9.16 -4.71
C TRP A 642 -18.07 -7.69 -5.15
N GLU A 643 -17.34 -6.73 -4.58
CA GLU A 643 -17.45 -5.33 -5.01
C GLU A 643 -17.09 -5.15 -6.49
N PRO A 644 -15.88 -5.51 -6.95
CA PRO A 644 -15.55 -5.43 -8.37
C PRO A 644 -16.42 -6.31 -9.25
N VAL A 645 -16.87 -7.47 -8.75
CA VAL A 645 -17.74 -8.39 -9.50
C VAL A 645 -19.12 -7.75 -9.79
N LYS A 646 -19.76 -7.22 -8.75
CA LYS A 646 -21.04 -6.50 -8.87
C LYS A 646 -20.92 -5.25 -9.74
N TRP A 647 -19.83 -4.49 -9.52
CA TRP A 647 -19.59 -3.26 -10.27
C TRP A 647 -19.42 -3.52 -11.77
N THR A 648 -18.64 -4.54 -12.15
CA THR A 648 -18.48 -4.99 -13.53
C THR A 648 -19.81 -5.33 -14.18
N ALA A 649 -20.64 -6.14 -13.50
CA ALA A 649 -21.96 -6.51 -13.99
C ALA A 649 -22.85 -5.29 -14.22
N LYS A 650 -22.88 -4.34 -13.27
CA LYS A 650 -23.70 -3.13 -13.35
C LYS A 650 -23.21 -2.17 -14.44
N LEU A 651 -21.89 -1.98 -14.58
CA LEU A 651 -21.31 -1.17 -15.64
C LEU A 651 -21.66 -1.69 -17.02
N ARG A 652 -21.55 -3.01 -17.26
CA ARG A 652 -21.90 -3.61 -18.54
C ARG A 652 -23.38 -3.49 -18.88
N ALA A 653 -24.26 -3.65 -17.91
CA ALA A 653 -25.70 -3.47 -18.11
C ALA A 653 -26.06 -2.01 -18.50
N ASN A 654 -25.20 -1.05 -18.21
CA ASN A 654 -25.40 0.38 -18.46
C ASN A 654 -24.46 0.96 -19.54
N GLN A 655 -23.52 0.17 -20.09
CA GLN A 655 -22.62 0.62 -21.14
C GLN A 655 -23.37 0.94 -22.45
N LYS A 656 -23.19 2.16 -22.97
CA LYS A 656 -23.83 2.64 -24.23
C LYS A 656 -22.84 2.74 -25.40
N GLY A 657 -21.61 2.26 -25.23
CA GLY A 657 -20.57 2.25 -26.25
C GLY A 657 -19.94 0.88 -26.41
N ASP A 658 -18.94 0.79 -27.30
CA ASP A 658 -18.23 -0.45 -27.63
C ASP A 658 -16.97 -0.70 -26.76
N ASN A 659 -16.67 0.23 -25.83
CA ASN A 659 -15.54 0.11 -24.94
C ASN A 659 -15.70 -1.12 -24.03
N LYS A 660 -14.58 -1.82 -23.80
CA LYS A 660 -14.56 -3.08 -23.07
C LYS A 660 -14.47 -2.83 -21.57
N ILE A 661 -15.28 -3.54 -20.80
CA ILE A 661 -15.23 -3.59 -19.35
C ILE A 661 -14.83 -5.02 -18.98
N LEU A 662 -13.62 -5.16 -18.44
CA LEU A 662 -12.96 -6.45 -18.22
C LEU A 662 -12.74 -6.66 -16.72
N LEU A 663 -13.04 -7.87 -16.23
CA LEU A 663 -12.77 -8.30 -14.87
C LEU A 663 -11.78 -9.46 -14.88
N ASN A 664 -10.68 -9.32 -14.13
CA ASN A 664 -9.70 -10.38 -13.89
C ASN A 664 -9.63 -10.67 -12.39
N MET A 665 -10.02 -11.87 -11.98
CA MET A 665 -10.04 -12.28 -10.58
C MET A 665 -8.95 -13.31 -10.30
N ASN A 666 -7.98 -12.98 -9.44
CA ASN A 666 -7.03 -13.97 -8.95
C ASN A 666 -7.72 -14.85 -7.90
N MET A 667 -7.81 -16.15 -8.20
CA MET A 667 -8.63 -17.08 -7.39
C MET A 667 -7.98 -17.49 -6.06
N ASP A 668 -6.66 -17.30 -5.91
CA ASP A 668 -5.88 -17.80 -4.78
C ASP A 668 -5.22 -16.66 -3.95
N ALA A 669 -5.21 -15.42 -4.44
CA ALA A 669 -4.56 -14.29 -3.80
C ALA A 669 -5.50 -13.46 -2.90
N GLY A 670 -4.89 -12.55 -2.12
CA GLY A 670 -5.55 -11.51 -1.31
C GLY A 670 -5.36 -10.10 -1.87
N HIS A 671 -5.54 -9.08 -1.03
CA HIS A 671 -5.51 -7.65 -1.43
C HIS A 671 -4.23 -7.21 -2.15
N GLY A 672 -3.10 -7.86 -1.88
CA GLY A 672 -1.81 -7.55 -2.50
C GLY A 672 -1.57 -8.22 -3.87
N GLY A 673 -2.55 -8.95 -4.42
CA GLY A 673 -2.37 -9.74 -5.64
C GLY A 673 -1.50 -10.99 -5.41
N ALA A 674 -0.85 -11.48 -6.46
CA ALA A 674 0.03 -12.64 -6.40
C ALA A 674 1.18 -12.45 -5.39
N SER A 675 1.58 -13.50 -4.69
CA SER A 675 2.63 -13.42 -3.67
C SER A 675 4.05 -13.47 -4.22
N GLY A 676 4.27 -14.17 -5.35
CA GLY A 676 5.57 -14.29 -5.99
C GLY A 676 5.98 -13.06 -6.79
N ARG A 677 7.28 -12.69 -6.76
CA ARG A 677 7.78 -11.47 -7.43
C ARG A 677 7.59 -11.47 -8.95
N TYR A 678 7.79 -12.60 -9.61
CA TYR A 678 7.60 -12.71 -11.06
C TYR A 678 6.13 -12.68 -11.45
N ASP A 679 5.27 -13.25 -10.64
CA ASP A 679 3.82 -13.25 -10.90
C ASP A 679 3.24 -11.86 -10.72
N ARG A 680 3.71 -11.07 -9.74
CA ARG A 680 3.38 -9.62 -9.63
C ARG A 680 3.81 -8.82 -10.85
N ILE A 681 4.99 -9.11 -11.41
CA ILE A 681 5.45 -8.45 -12.64
C ILE A 681 4.54 -8.81 -13.82
N LYS A 682 4.06 -10.06 -13.91
CA LYS A 682 3.09 -10.46 -14.95
C LYS A 682 1.76 -9.73 -14.81
N GLU A 683 1.23 -9.62 -13.58
CA GLU A 683 0.00 -8.86 -13.31
C GLU A 683 0.15 -7.39 -13.73
N LEU A 684 1.26 -6.75 -13.35
CA LEU A 684 1.57 -5.37 -13.74
C LEU A 684 1.74 -5.22 -15.26
N ALA A 685 2.41 -6.16 -15.92
CA ALA A 685 2.62 -6.14 -17.36
C ALA A 685 1.28 -6.20 -18.13
N LYS A 686 0.30 -6.97 -17.64
CA LYS A 686 -1.07 -6.99 -18.19
C LYS A 686 -1.77 -5.63 -18.05
N SER A 687 -1.66 -4.99 -16.88
CA SER A 687 -2.21 -3.65 -16.66
C SER A 687 -1.61 -2.62 -17.63
N TYR A 688 -0.29 -2.64 -17.80
CA TYR A 688 0.39 -1.75 -18.74
C TYR A 688 0.05 -2.06 -20.19
N ALA A 689 -0.03 -3.34 -20.57
CA ALA A 689 -0.45 -3.74 -21.92
C ALA A 689 -1.86 -3.23 -22.24
N PHE A 690 -2.79 -3.31 -21.29
CA PHE A 690 -4.13 -2.75 -21.43
C PHE A 690 -4.10 -1.23 -21.67
N ALA A 691 -3.30 -0.48 -20.88
CA ALA A 691 -3.15 0.96 -21.08
C ALA A 691 -2.56 1.29 -22.45
N ILE A 692 -1.45 0.65 -22.82
CA ILE A 692 -0.75 0.84 -24.10
C ILE A 692 -1.68 0.56 -25.28
N PHE A 693 -2.37 -0.56 -25.26
CA PHE A 693 -3.29 -0.97 -26.34
C PHE A 693 -4.49 -0.01 -26.44
N SER A 694 -5.07 0.38 -25.30
CA SER A 694 -6.26 1.24 -25.28
C SER A 694 -6.00 2.64 -25.86
N VAL A 695 -4.79 3.18 -25.68
CA VAL A 695 -4.41 4.48 -26.29
C VAL A 695 -3.95 4.36 -27.76
N GLY A 696 -4.08 3.17 -28.34
CA GLY A 696 -3.81 2.92 -29.77
C GLY A 696 -2.36 2.58 -30.11
N LEU A 697 -1.51 2.27 -29.13
CA LEU A 697 -0.17 1.72 -29.37
C LEU A 697 -0.24 0.19 -29.49
N ARG A 698 0.70 -0.39 -30.24
CA ARG A 698 0.74 -1.84 -30.54
C ARG A 698 2.07 -2.51 -30.17
N GLU A 699 3.05 -1.72 -29.70
CA GLU A 699 4.38 -2.23 -29.34
C GLU A 699 4.80 -1.74 -27.94
#